data_d2baeaad0fee1f0188bd094fba2fb9e7
#
_entry.id   d2baeaad0fee1f0188bd094fba2fb9e7
#
_cell.length_a   1.000
_cell.length_b   1.000
_cell.length_c   1.000
_cell.angle_alpha   90.00
_cell.angle_beta   90.00
_cell.angle_gamma   90.00
#
_symmetry.space_group_name_H-M   'P 1'
#
loop_
_entity.id
_entity.type
_entity.pdbx_description
1 polymer ?
#
loop_
_entity_poly.entity_id
_entity_poly.type
_entity_poly.pdbx_seq_one_letter_code
_entity_poly.pdbx_strand_id
1 'polypeptide(L)'
;MKILIEEYKYNPKDVQDLLQGLEPLPCADGKIKLRYVGYYYNTEIEDCVFILPRVLLEGEVGKELVFDKKPEDIIDLEKANLEIHEKDFIYEFAVWIYRAIWVFWTKNKKSEIIYHQTGIEVNKGRKRVYNTFLDILLALLQFNKENQNFFFFVLKNLHAGHNKINWTRTISTTRAIIQDNSPIYLNPVNKKRVVNFDEELLVIFFSIINYIGDKYGFEKNLNCNIDIIKGKQFEMYINGLGRTRLRQIKYKYFSDKALELWDLCYAFFDQSKNVKVNTQQKEYLLAYNFNIVFEAMIDELIGTPHDKIPKGLKDQEDGKRVDHMYTYKDLMTYSEAKEIYYVGDSKYYKRNSIIEREAEYKQFTYVRNVIQWNLDLFSGRRHQQYDAEFKNKISKLRDDVTEGYNVTPNFFISARIEQNDANKFDYNIDNLKLHFNERGEKSVFDNIHFENRLFDRDTLLISHYDVNFLFVVSLYARNNSYRKKEWRKKVHEMFRKEIQSELNGKYMFYAMRPKEGVDVKKYISENFKDILGKVYAPYNYNDDYSILVLALDKDDKYKADNASILSKLGKGFNMVVYKLGDGDINDIVIGGSDDKVVSFVKEKTFPKGYDVDEENIVSIAAEEANDGYGGNA
;
A
#
# COMPACT_ATOMS: atom_id res chain seq x y z
N MET A 1 11.03 -23.12 -11.50
CA MET A 1 9.86 -22.21 -11.54
C MET A 1 9.70 -21.69 -12.95
N LYS A 2 8.50 -21.76 -13.49
CA LYS A 2 8.14 -21.16 -14.77
C LYS A 2 7.52 -19.79 -14.55
N ILE A 3 7.84 -18.83 -15.41
CA ILE A 3 7.37 -17.45 -15.32
C ILE A 3 6.65 -17.05 -16.58
N LEU A 4 5.47 -16.48 -16.42
CA LEU A 4 4.70 -15.82 -17.44
C LEU A 4 4.45 -14.37 -17.02
N ILE A 5 4.19 -13.49 -17.98
CA ILE A 5 3.89 -12.08 -17.71
C ILE A 5 2.46 -11.77 -18.18
N GLU A 6 1.69 -11.10 -17.34
CA GLU A 6 0.35 -10.62 -17.66
C GLU A 6 0.36 -9.73 -18.91
N GLU A 7 -0.64 -9.88 -19.77
CA GLU A 7 -0.86 -9.09 -21.01
C GLU A 7 0.28 -9.15 -22.05
N TYR A 8 1.31 -9.95 -21.85
CA TYR A 8 2.31 -10.22 -22.89
C TYR A 8 1.74 -11.21 -23.91
N LYS A 9 2.11 -11.03 -25.19
CA LYS A 9 1.63 -11.84 -26.31
C LYS A 9 2.56 -13.03 -26.58
N TYR A 10 2.19 -14.21 -26.09
CA TYR A 10 2.91 -15.46 -26.29
C TYR A 10 2.45 -16.21 -27.55
N ASN A 11 3.35 -17.00 -28.17
CA ASN A 11 2.93 -18.02 -29.10
C ASN A 11 2.25 -19.18 -28.34
N PRO A 12 1.07 -19.67 -28.77
CA PRO A 12 0.39 -20.75 -28.05
C PRO A 12 1.26 -21.98 -27.80
N LYS A 13 2.13 -22.34 -28.74
CA LYS A 13 3.02 -23.51 -28.65
C LYS A 13 4.04 -23.42 -27.49
N ASP A 14 4.45 -22.21 -27.12
CA ASP A 14 5.49 -22.00 -26.11
C ASP A 14 4.94 -22.11 -24.68
N VAL A 15 3.61 -21.95 -24.51
CA VAL A 15 2.98 -21.84 -23.19
C VAL A 15 1.81 -22.80 -22.95
N GLN A 16 1.38 -23.56 -23.94
CA GLN A 16 0.20 -24.45 -23.87
C GLN A 16 0.28 -25.42 -22.69
N ASP A 17 1.43 -26.05 -22.47
CA ASP A 17 1.67 -27.00 -21.38
C ASP A 17 1.68 -26.33 -20.00
N LEU A 18 1.86 -25.00 -19.98
CA LEU A 18 1.88 -24.22 -18.73
C LEU A 18 0.50 -23.81 -18.26
N LEU A 19 -0.49 -23.70 -19.14
CA LEU A 19 -1.78 -23.06 -18.81
C LEU A 19 -2.67 -23.86 -17.88
N GLN A 20 -2.61 -25.17 -17.91
CA GLN A 20 -3.35 -26.10 -17.03
C GLN A 20 -4.82 -25.66 -16.75
N GLY A 21 -5.58 -25.39 -17.81
CA GLY A 21 -6.99 -25.00 -17.71
C GLY A 21 -7.25 -23.51 -17.49
N LEU A 22 -6.24 -22.66 -17.50
CA LEU A 22 -6.42 -21.22 -17.60
C LEU A 22 -6.88 -20.86 -19.03
N GLU A 23 -7.86 -19.98 -19.14
CA GLU A 23 -8.35 -19.51 -20.42
C GLU A 23 -7.56 -18.30 -20.90
N PRO A 24 -6.70 -18.45 -21.91
CA PRO A 24 -5.98 -17.33 -22.49
C PRO A 24 -6.89 -16.53 -23.42
N LEU A 25 -6.60 -15.26 -23.58
CA LEU A 25 -7.28 -14.41 -24.56
C LEU A 25 -6.60 -14.52 -25.92
N PRO A 26 -7.32 -14.88 -26.97
CA PRO A 26 -6.78 -14.89 -28.33
C PRO A 26 -6.53 -13.46 -28.83
N CYS A 27 -5.40 -13.24 -29.52
CA CYS A 27 -5.08 -12.01 -30.21
C CYS A 27 -5.30 -12.15 -31.72
N ALA A 28 -5.52 -11.03 -32.41
CA ALA A 28 -5.75 -11.01 -33.86
C ALA A 28 -4.58 -11.58 -34.68
N ASP A 29 -3.36 -11.56 -34.12
CA ASP A 29 -2.13 -12.07 -34.72
C ASP A 29 -1.88 -13.59 -34.47
N GLY A 30 -2.87 -14.30 -33.92
CA GLY A 30 -2.78 -15.72 -33.59
C GLY A 30 -1.98 -16.03 -32.31
N LYS A 31 -1.50 -15.01 -31.62
CA LYS A 31 -0.90 -15.11 -30.30
C LYS A 31 -1.96 -15.13 -29.20
N ILE A 32 -1.53 -15.44 -28.00
CA ILE A 32 -2.40 -15.44 -26.81
C ILE A 32 -1.80 -14.58 -25.71
N LYS A 33 -2.66 -14.03 -24.87
CA LYS A 33 -2.26 -13.28 -23.70
C LYS A 33 -3.05 -13.69 -22.45
N LEU A 34 -2.48 -13.47 -21.27
CA LEU A 34 -3.08 -13.83 -20.00
C LEU A 34 -3.53 -12.59 -19.24
N ARG A 35 -4.69 -12.66 -18.59
CA ARG A 35 -5.20 -11.62 -17.66
C ARG A 35 -5.14 -12.05 -16.21
N TYR A 36 -4.32 -13.04 -15.91
CA TYR A 36 -4.13 -13.56 -14.57
C TYR A 36 -2.79 -13.07 -14.02
N VAL A 37 -2.75 -12.82 -12.71
CA VAL A 37 -1.52 -12.61 -11.94
C VAL A 37 -1.58 -13.50 -10.72
N GLY A 38 -0.52 -14.19 -10.38
CA GLY A 38 -0.42 -15.03 -9.22
C GLY A 38 0.28 -16.35 -9.48
N TYR A 39 -0.04 -17.33 -8.68
CA TYR A 39 0.71 -18.55 -8.50
C TYR A 39 -0.18 -19.80 -8.60
N TYR A 40 0.34 -20.86 -9.23
CA TYR A 40 -0.23 -22.20 -9.19
C TYR A 40 0.84 -23.26 -9.41
N TYR A 41 0.59 -24.45 -8.87
CA TYR A 41 1.39 -25.62 -9.14
C TYR A 41 0.77 -26.39 -10.33
N ASN A 42 1.55 -26.53 -11.40
CA ASN A 42 1.16 -27.29 -12.57
C ASN A 42 1.54 -28.75 -12.40
N THR A 43 0.54 -29.63 -12.37
CA THR A 43 0.71 -31.08 -12.14
C THR A 43 1.23 -31.84 -13.35
N GLU A 44 1.12 -31.28 -14.56
CA GLU A 44 1.58 -31.93 -15.79
C GLU A 44 3.08 -31.80 -15.95
N ILE A 45 3.61 -30.62 -15.68
CA ILE A 45 5.06 -30.37 -15.75
C ILE A 45 5.76 -30.56 -14.40
N GLU A 46 5.01 -30.88 -13.34
CA GLU A 46 5.50 -31.04 -11.97
C GLU A 46 6.33 -29.83 -11.47
N ASP A 47 5.92 -28.60 -11.88
CA ASP A 47 6.63 -27.36 -11.55
C ASP A 47 5.64 -26.23 -11.19
N CYS A 48 6.16 -25.20 -10.52
CA CYS A 48 5.43 -24.01 -10.18
C CYS A 48 5.40 -23.04 -11.36
N VAL A 49 4.22 -22.48 -11.63
CA VAL A 49 4.03 -21.41 -12.59
C VAL A 49 3.61 -20.15 -11.85
N PHE A 50 4.30 -19.05 -12.11
CA PHE A 50 3.97 -17.74 -11.59
C PHE A 50 3.69 -16.79 -12.74
N ILE A 51 2.53 -16.14 -12.73
CA ILE A 51 2.19 -15.09 -13.69
C ILE A 51 2.44 -13.76 -13.01
N LEU A 52 3.44 -13.03 -13.48
CA LEU A 52 3.87 -11.75 -12.90
C LEU A 52 3.08 -10.57 -13.50
N PRO A 53 2.94 -9.47 -12.74
CA PRO A 53 2.28 -8.26 -13.19
C PRO A 53 2.94 -7.62 -14.41
N ARG A 54 2.11 -7.08 -15.32
CA ARG A 54 2.58 -6.39 -16.54
C ARG A 54 3.41 -5.12 -16.28
N VAL A 55 3.43 -4.61 -15.07
CA VAL A 55 4.27 -3.46 -14.68
C VAL A 55 5.78 -3.73 -14.86
N LEU A 56 6.18 -5.01 -14.96
CA LEU A 56 7.55 -5.43 -15.29
C LEU A 56 7.93 -5.23 -16.76
N LEU A 57 6.93 -5.10 -17.67
CA LEU A 57 7.18 -4.95 -19.09
C LEU A 57 7.68 -3.55 -19.41
N GLU A 58 8.77 -3.48 -20.15
CA GLU A 58 9.37 -2.25 -20.65
C GLU A 58 9.36 -2.24 -22.17
N GLY A 59 9.27 -1.07 -22.78
CA GLY A 59 9.33 -0.89 -24.23
C GLY A 59 8.01 -0.73 -24.94
N GLU A 60 8.07 -0.59 -26.26
CA GLU A 60 6.93 -0.39 -27.13
C GLU A 60 6.06 -1.65 -27.25
N VAL A 61 4.80 -1.47 -27.61
CA VAL A 61 3.88 -2.58 -27.87
C VAL A 61 4.42 -3.49 -28.98
N GLY A 62 4.58 -4.77 -28.66
CA GLY A 62 5.14 -5.79 -29.55
C GLY A 62 6.65 -5.95 -29.50
N LYS A 63 7.34 -5.14 -28.69
CA LYS A 63 8.79 -5.22 -28.40
C LYS A 63 9.09 -5.17 -26.91
N GLU A 64 8.11 -5.61 -26.12
CA GLU A 64 8.21 -5.56 -24.67
C GLU A 64 9.32 -6.49 -24.15
N LEU A 65 10.10 -6.00 -23.21
CA LEU A 65 11.21 -6.69 -22.56
C LEU A 65 11.01 -6.73 -21.03
N VAL A 66 11.69 -7.66 -20.40
CA VAL A 66 11.91 -7.73 -18.95
C VAL A 66 13.41 -7.94 -18.75
N PHE A 67 14.11 -7.00 -18.09
CA PHE A 67 15.57 -7.00 -17.94
C PHE A 67 16.31 -7.19 -19.28
N ASP A 68 15.94 -6.41 -20.29
CA ASP A 68 16.49 -6.47 -21.64
C ASP A 68 16.34 -7.84 -22.35
N LYS A 69 15.50 -8.75 -21.80
CA LYS A 69 15.19 -10.05 -22.39
C LYS A 69 13.73 -10.13 -22.80
N LYS A 70 13.44 -10.91 -23.83
CA LYS A 70 12.05 -11.20 -24.18
C LYS A 70 11.43 -12.10 -23.12
N PRO A 71 10.16 -11.90 -22.77
CA PRO A 71 9.45 -12.77 -21.84
C PRO A 71 9.47 -14.25 -22.21
N GLU A 72 9.55 -14.59 -23.50
CA GLU A 72 9.68 -15.98 -23.96
C GLU A 72 11.01 -16.61 -23.51
N ASP A 73 12.09 -15.81 -23.46
CA ASP A 73 13.44 -16.29 -23.10
C ASP A 73 13.61 -16.52 -21.59
N ILE A 74 12.69 -15.99 -20.77
CA ILE A 74 12.72 -16.10 -19.32
C ILE A 74 11.66 -17.02 -18.72
N ILE A 75 10.86 -17.72 -19.55
CA ILE A 75 9.82 -18.64 -19.10
C ILE A 75 10.38 -19.67 -18.10
N ASP A 76 11.54 -20.24 -18.38
CA ASP A 76 12.26 -21.12 -17.45
C ASP A 76 13.31 -20.32 -16.69
N LEU A 77 12.96 -19.83 -15.48
CA LEU A 77 13.86 -18.97 -14.71
C LEU A 77 15.22 -19.62 -14.39
N GLU A 78 15.27 -20.94 -14.28
CA GLU A 78 16.52 -21.64 -14.00
C GLU A 78 17.49 -21.61 -15.19
N LYS A 79 16.94 -21.78 -16.40
CA LYS A 79 17.70 -21.79 -17.65
C LYS A 79 17.89 -20.40 -18.26
N ALA A 80 17.10 -19.43 -17.78
CA ALA A 80 17.15 -18.06 -18.27
C ALA A 80 18.54 -17.45 -18.06
N ASN A 81 19.03 -16.77 -19.10
CA ASN A 81 20.27 -16.01 -19.04
C ASN A 81 20.06 -14.65 -18.37
N LEU A 82 19.72 -14.69 -17.07
CA LEU A 82 19.55 -13.56 -16.18
C LEU A 82 20.67 -13.53 -15.15
N GLU A 83 21.02 -12.34 -14.69
CA GLU A 83 21.97 -12.17 -13.59
C GLU A 83 21.39 -12.71 -12.27
N ILE A 84 22.26 -13.03 -11.32
CA ILE A 84 21.83 -13.60 -10.03
C ILE A 84 20.87 -12.67 -9.30
N HIS A 85 21.17 -11.36 -9.29
CA HIS A 85 20.33 -10.36 -8.61
C HIS A 85 18.95 -10.16 -9.28
N GLU A 86 18.84 -10.37 -10.61
CA GLU A 86 17.57 -10.33 -11.32
C GLU A 86 16.69 -11.54 -10.98
N LYS A 87 17.33 -12.73 -10.90
CA LYS A 87 16.63 -13.96 -10.46
C LYS A 87 16.12 -13.82 -9.01
N ASP A 88 16.98 -13.31 -8.13
CA ASP A 88 16.63 -13.10 -6.71
C ASP A 88 15.49 -12.09 -6.58
N PHE A 89 15.51 -11.01 -7.38
CA PHE A 89 14.40 -10.06 -7.44
C PHE A 89 13.09 -10.74 -7.87
N ILE A 90 13.09 -11.54 -8.93
CA ILE A 90 11.89 -12.23 -9.41
C ILE A 90 11.32 -13.15 -8.33
N TYR A 91 12.18 -13.91 -7.63
CA TYR A 91 11.75 -14.76 -6.52
C TYR A 91 11.13 -13.96 -5.38
N GLU A 92 11.74 -12.86 -4.97
CA GLU A 92 11.20 -11.99 -3.92
C GLU A 92 9.92 -11.30 -4.37
N PHE A 93 9.86 -10.82 -5.60
CA PHE A 93 8.69 -10.18 -6.20
C PHE A 93 7.49 -11.13 -6.23
N ALA A 94 7.69 -12.39 -6.60
CA ALA A 94 6.67 -13.42 -6.57
C ALA A 94 6.06 -13.57 -5.16
N VAL A 95 6.88 -13.56 -4.10
CA VAL A 95 6.39 -13.62 -2.71
C VAL A 95 5.53 -12.42 -2.35
N TRP A 96 5.97 -11.21 -2.73
CA TRP A 96 5.22 -9.99 -2.44
C TRP A 96 3.87 -9.94 -3.17
N ILE A 97 3.84 -10.32 -4.45
CA ILE A 97 2.61 -10.38 -5.26
C ILE A 97 1.65 -11.42 -4.69
N TYR A 98 2.14 -12.63 -4.38
CA TYR A 98 1.32 -13.66 -3.71
C TYR A 98 0.71 -13.10 -2.41
N ARG A 99 1.53 -12.47 -1.57
CA ARG A 99 1.07 -11.90 -0.31
C ARG A 99 0.03 -10.79 -0.50
N ALA A 100 0.21 -9.93 -1.47
CA ALA A 100 -0.74 -8.86 -1.77
C ALA A 100 -2.10 -9.41 -2.25
N ILE A 101 -2.10 -10.39 -3.15
CA ILE A 101 -3.32 -11.08 -3.59
C ILE A 101 -4.01 -11.78 -2.41
N TRP A 102 -3.24 -12.42 -1.54
CA TRP A 102 -3.77 -13.05 -0.32
C TRP A 102 -4.45 -12.05 0.61
N VAL A 103 -3.82 -10.87 0.85
CA VAL A 103 -4.40 -9.81 1.68
C VAL A 103 -5.67 -9.27 1.05
N PHE A 104 -5.67 -9.06 -0.27
CA PHE A 104 -6.86 -8.64 -1.00
C PHE A 104 -8.01 -9.66 -0.85
N TRP A 105 -7.71 -10.94 -1.08
CA TRP A 105 -8.70 -12.02 -0.94
C TRP A 105 -9.26 -12.13 0.49
N THR A 106 -8.43 -12.04 1.51
CA THR A 106 -8.90 -12.12 2.91
C THR A 106 -9.86 -11.00 3.27
N LYS A 107 -9.70 -9.81 2.69
CA LYS A 107 -10.58 -8.65 2.88
C LYS A 107 -11.82 -8.70 1.99
N ASN A 108 -11.72 -9.31 0.83
CA ASN A 108 -12.76 -9.34 -0.22
C ASN A 108 -13.15 -10.77 -0.57
N LYS A 109 -13.54 -11.60 0.40
CA LYS A 109 -13.86 -13.03 0.22
C LYS A 109 -14.96 -13.34 -0.80
N LYS A 110 -15.79 -12.36 -1.15
CA LYS A 110 -16.85 -12.48 -2.15
C LYS A 110 -16.42 -12.01 -3.55
N SER A 111 -15.17 -11.63 -3.72
CA SER A 111 -14.68 -11.13 -5.00
C SER A 111 -14.57 -12.27 -6.01
N GLU A 112 -15.22 -12.13 -7.15
CA GLU A 112 -15.23 -13.10 -8.25
C GLU A 112 -13.90 -13.10 -9.05
N ILE A 113 -13.05 -12.09 -8.83
CA ILE A 113 -11.75 -11.98 -9.54
C ILE A 113 -10.66 -12.86 -8.95
N ILE A 114 -10.86 -13.40 -7.74
CA ILE A 114 -9.85 -14.23 -7.08
C ILE A 114 -10.22 -15.70 -7.21
N TYR A 115 -9.37 -16.43 -7.88
CA TYR A 115 -9.40 -17.88 -7.96
C TYR A 115 -8.46 -18.45 -6.89
N HIS A 116 -9.04 -19.05 -5.88
CA HIS A 116 -8.30 -19.66 -4.78
C HIS A 116 -8.79 -21.06 -4.52
N GLN A 117 -7.87 -22.01 -4.49
CA GLN A 117 -8.14 -23.37 -4.00
C GLN A 117 -6.97 -23.80 -3.11
N THR A 118 -7.30 -24.07 -1.85
CA THR A 118 -6.50 -24.91 -0.97
C THR A 118 -7.25 -26.22 -0.81
N GLY A 119 -6.91 -27.21 -1.59
CA GLY A 119 -7.60 -28.50 -1.59
C GLY A 119 -6.63 -29.65 -1.38
N ILE A 120 -6.95 -30.51 -0.43
CA ILE A 120 -6.30 -31.81 -0.28
C ILE A 120 -6.96 -32.76 -1.29
N GLU A 121 -6.36 -32.97 -2.46
CA GLU A 121 -6.71 -34.12 -3.27
C GLU A 121 -5.82 -35.30 -2.83
N VAL A 122 -6.47 -36.29 -2.27
CA VAL A 122 -5.83 -37.57 -1.90
C VAL A 122 -5.60 -38.38 -3.17
N ASN A 123 -4.55 -38.07 -3.92
CA ASN A 123 -4.03 -38.96 -4.95
C ASN A 123 -2.86 -39.74 -4.39
N LYS A 124 -3.09 -41.03 -4.18
CA LYS A 124 -2.10 -41.95 -3.63
C LYS A 124 -0.86 -42.01 -4.54
N GLY A 125 0.27 -41.52 -4.06
CA GLY A 125 1.56 -42.00 -4.49
C GLY A 125 2.56 -41.02 -5.11
N ARG A 126 2.24 -39.72 -5.35
CA ARG A 126 3.21 -38.78 -5.90
C ARG A 126 3.68 -37.74 -4.86
N LYS A 127 4.98 -37.60 -4.71
CA LYS A 127 5.61 -36.59 -3.84
C LYS A 127 5.63 -35.26 -4.59
N ARG A 128 5.13 -34.17 -3.95
CA ARG A 128 5.32 -32.82 -4.47
C ARG A 128 6.77 -32.39 -4.28
N VAL A 129 7.34 -31.78 -5.30
CA VAL A 129 8.67 -31.18 -5.23
C VAL A 129 8.52 -29.70 -4.97
N TYR A 130 9.05 -29.19 -3.87
CA TYR A 130 9.15 -27.76 -3.60
C TYR A 130 10.46 -27.27 -4.20
N ASN A 131 10.39 -26.47 -5.22
CA ASN A 131 11.56 -26.04 -6.00
C ASN A 131 11.71 -24.52 -6.09
N THR A 132 10.79 -23.77 -5.46
CA THR A 132 10.88 -22.30 -5.41
C THR A 132 10.94 -21.81 -3.97
N PHE A 133 11.51 -20.63 -3.78
CA PHE A 133 11.55 -20.00 -2.47
C PHE A 133 10.13 -19.75 -1.91
N LEU A 134 9.19 -19.33 -2.76
CA LEU A 134 7.80 -19.16 -2.38
C LEU A 134 7.17 -20.48 -1.89
N ASP A 135 7.36 -21.58 -2.60
CA ASP A 135 6.88 -22.90 -2.17
C ASP A 135 7.40 -23.28 -0.79
N ILE A 136 8.70 -23.07 -0.54
CA ILE A 136 9.31 -23.37 0.74
C ILE A 136 8.69 -22.51 1.85
N LEU A 137 8.46 -21.21 1.61
CA LEU A 137 7.79 -20.33 2.57
C LEU A 137 6.37 -20.81 2.86
N LEU A 138 5.60 -21.14 1.83
CA LEU A 138 4.23 -21.62 1.99
C LEU A 138 4.18 -22.96 2.72
N ALA A 139 5.11 -23.88 2.41
CA ALA A 139 5.21 -25.16 3.11
C ALA A 139 5.57 -24.99 4.60
N LEU A 140 6.47 -24.07 4.94
CA LEU A 140 6.80 -23.73 6.33
C LEU A 140 5.60 -23.16 7.10
N LEU A 141 4.86 -22.23 6.46
CA LEU A 141 3.65 -21.64 7.05
C LEU A 141 2.55 -22.69 7.24
N GLN A 142 2.37 -23.57 6.25
CA GLN A 142 1.40 -24.65 6.32
C GLN A 142 1.79 -25.68 7.40
N PHE A 143 3.06 -26.08 7.46
CA PHE A 143 3.56 -26.95 8.53
C PHE A 143 3.28 -26.36 9.91
N ASN A 144 3.52 -25.06 10.08
CA ASN A 144 3.22 -24.34 11.33
C ASN A 144 1.73 -24.42 11.68
N LYS A 145 0.85 -24.20 10.71
CA LYS A 145 -0.61 -24.24 10.91
C LYS A 145 -1.14 -25.63 11.29
N GLU A 146 -0.61 -26.67 10.65
CA GLU A 146 -1.06 -28.06 10.84
C GLU A 146 -0.46 -28.73 12.08
N ASN A 147 0.71 -28.29 12.52
CA ASN A 147 1.49 -28.95 13.56
C ASN A 147 1.72 -28.09 14.80
N GLN A 148 0.71 -27.35 15.27
CA GLN A 148 0.78 -26.48 16.45
C GLN A 148 1.19 -27.23 17.74
N ASN A 149 0.90 -28.54 17.83
CA ASN A 149 1.20 -29.39 18.97
C ASN A 149 2.43 -30.31 18.73
N PHE A 150 3.27 -29.96 17.75
CA PHE A 150 4.47 -30.73 17.48
C PHE A 150 5.60 -30.30 18.43
N PHE A 151 5.97 -31.21 19.37
CA PHE A 151 7.00 -30.95 20.35
C PHE A 151 7.95 -32.13 20.45
N PHE A 152 9.19 -31.87 20.81
CA PHE A 152 10.16 -32.84 21.24
C PHE A 152 10.08 -33.00 22.76
N PHE A 153 10.41 -34.20 23.24
CA PHE A 153 10.36 -34.52 24.66
C PHE A 153 11.69 -35.03 25.14
N VAL A 154 12.08 -34.60 26.32
CA VAL A 154 13.23 -35.11 27.04
C VAL A 154 12.79 -35.87 28.30
N LEU A 155 13.54 -36.87 28.65
CA LEU A 155 13.32 -37.59 29.89
C LEU A 155 14.20 -36.98 30.99
N LYS A 156 13.56 -36.24 31.90
CA LYS A 156 14.25 -35.76 33.11
C LYS A 156 14.20 -36.81 34.21
N ASN A 157 15.34 -37.02 34.87
CA ASN A 157 15.44 -37.89 36.05
C ASN A 157 15.21 -37.01 37.29
N LEU A 158 14.26 -37.43 38.12
CA LEU A 158 13.87 -36.70 39.33
C LEU A 158 14.04 -37.66 40.53
N HIS A 159 14.51 -37.14 41.67
CA HIS A 159 14.65 -37.92 42.91
C HIS A 159 13.39 -37.95 43.76
N ALA A 160 12.32 -37.29 43.31
CA ALA A 160 11.04 -37.27 43.98
C ALA A 160 9.87 -37.29 42.97
N GLY A 161 8.72 -37.82 43.35
CA GLY A 161 7.48 -37.84 42.58
C GLY A 161 6.95 -39.22 42.27
N HIS A 162 5.72 -39.30 41.72
CA HIS A 162 4.99 -40.56 41.43
C HIS A 162 5.13 -41.03 39.98
N ASN A 163 6.20 -40.63 39.29
CA ASN A 163 6.44 -41.02 37.89
C ASN A 163 7.06 -42.40 37.79
N LYS A 164 7.10 -42.99 36.59
CA LYS A 164 7.74 -44.27 36.32
C LYS A 164 9.19 -44.27 36.78
N ILE A 165 9.58 -45.29 37.59
CA ILE A 165 10.94 -45.45 38.13
C ILE A 165 11.92 -45.80 37.01
N ASN A 166 13.09 -45.14 37.02
CA ASN A 166 14.24 -45.53 36.20
C ASN A 166 15.11 -46.53 36.97
N TRP A 167 14.74 -47.79 36.92
CA TRP A 167 15.43 -48.83 37.68
C TRP A 167 16.93 -48.91 37.39
N THR A 168 17.31 -48.82 36.12
CA THR A 168 18.74 -48.83 35.75
C THR A 168 19.52 -47.73 36.47
N ARG A 169 18.98 -46.50 36.50
CA ARG A 169 19.65 -45.39 37.16
C ARG A 169 19.50 -45.46 38.69
N THR A 170 18.38 -45.91 39.19
CA THR A 170 18.19 -46.15 40.64
C THR A 170 19.21 -47.10 41.17
N ILE A 171 19.40 -48.30 40.55
CA ILE A 171 20.37 -49.31 40.94
C ILE A 171 21.81 -48.79 40.87
N SER A 172 22.15 -47.97 39.83
CA SER A 172 23.50 -47.48 39.63
C SER A 172 23.90 -46.33 40.55
N THR A 173 22.91 -45.46 40.97
CA THR A 173 23.21 -44.24 41.68
C THR A 173 22.68 -44.14 43.11
N THR A 174 21.72 -44.98 43.48
CA THR A 174 21.07 -44.91 44.81
C THR A 174 21.50 -46.07 45.68
N ARG A 175 21.79 -45.81 46.96
CA ARG A 175 22.13 -46.87 47.93
C ARG A 175 20.89 -47.68 48.26
N ALA A 176 21.02 -49.00 48.16
CA ALA A 176 19.98 -49.92 48.58
C ALA A 176 20.17 -50.31 50.10
N ILE A 177 19.06 -50.42 50.80
CA ILE A 177 18.98 -51.04 52.13
C ILE A 177 18.59 -52.48 51.90
N ILE A 178 19.36 -53.40 52.41
CA ILE A 178 19.06 -54.83 52.27
C ILE A 178 18.18 -55.23 53.45
N GLN A 179 16.99 -55.71 53.18
CA GLN A 179 16.05 -56.27 54.13
C GLN A 179 15.57 -57.63 53.58
N ASP A 180 15.65 -58.65 54.39
CA ASP A 180 15.26 -60.01 54.04
C ASP A 180 15.84 -60.50 52.69
N ASN A 181 17.12 -60.28 52.48
CA ASN A 181 17.86 -60.64 51.27
C ASN A 181 17.36 -59.84 49.97
N SER A 182 16.54 -58.84 50.12
CA SER A 182 15.99 -58.02 49.02
C SER A 182 16.45 -56.57 49.10
N PRO A 183 16.88 -55.92 47.97
CA PRO A 183 17.28 -54.53 47.97
C PRO A 183 16.07 -53.58 47.94
N ILE A 184 15.98 -52.72 48.94
CA ILE A 184 14.96 -51.68 49.03
C ILE A 184 15.61 -50.30 48.73
N TYR A 185 15.05 -49.55 47.77
CA TYR A 185 15.50 -48.21 47.41
C TYR A 185 14.55 -47.19 47.95
N LEU A 186 14.97 -46.43 48.96
CA LEU A 186 14.10 -45.35 49.56
C LEU A 186 13.90 -44.17 48.70
N ASN A 187 14.88 -43.82 47.86
CA ASN A 187 14.85 -42.65 46.97
C ASN A 187 15.03 -43.09 45.51
N PRO A 188 14.05 -43.72 44.89
CA PRO A 188 14.18 -44.14 43.51
C PRO A 188 14.24 -42.96 42.55
N VAL A 189 15.04 -43.08 41.50
CA VAL A 189 15.10 -42.08 40.42
C VAL A 189 13.91 -42.30 39.49
N ASN A 190 13.08 -41.28 39.36
CA ASN A 190 11.88 -41.30 38.50
C ASN A 190 12.16 -40.70 37.13
N LYS A 191 11.52 -41.22 36.09
CA LYS A 191 11.52 -40.65 34.72
C LYS A 191 10.32 -39.77 34.54
N LYS A 192 10.52 -38.46 34.28
CA LYS A 192 9.46 -37.56 33.85
C LYS A 192 9.70 -37.17 32.41
N ARG A 193 8.70 -37.38 31.54
CA ARG A 193 8.71 -36.88 30.19
C ARG A 193 8.30 -35.40 30.23
N VAL A 194 9.17 -34.51 29.76
CA VAL A 194 8.97 -33.06 29.75
C VAL A 194 9.13 -32.54 28.31
N VAL A 195 8.35 -31.55 27.91
CA VAL A 195 8.52 -30.91 26.62
C VAL A 195 9.88 -30.19 26.60
N ASN A 196 10.62 -30.37 25.51
CA ASN A 196 11.89 -29.70 25.28
C ASN A 196 11.64 -28.44 24.48
N PHE A 197 11.54 -27.29 25.12
CA PHE A 197 11.38 -26.00 24.48
C PHE A 197 12.69 -25.45 23.91
N ASP A 198 13.83 -25.98 24.34
CA ASP A 198 15.16 -25.59 23.88
C ASP A 198 15.63 -26.42 22.67
N GLU A 199 14.72 -27.17 22.01
CA GLU A 199 15.07 -27.98 20.86
C GLU A 199 15.47 -27.11 19.67
N GLU A 200 16.73 -27.21 19.25
CA GLU A 200 17.36 -26.32 18.26
C GLU A 200 16.58 -26.27 16.93
N LEU A 201 16.03 -27.40 16.50
CA LEU A 201 15.20 -27.41 15.26
C LEU A 201 13.95 -26.55 15.40
N LEU A 202 13.27 -26.60 16.55
CA LEU A 202 12.09 -25.76 16.79
C LEU A 202 12.47 -24.29 16.96
N VAL A 203 13.57 -24.00 17.65
CA VAL A 203 14.10 -22.64 17.77
C VAL A 203 14.39 -22.05 16.40
N ILE A 204 15.07 -22.79 15.52
CA ILE A 204 15.36 -22.36 14.14
C ILE A 204 14.06 -22.20 13.36
N PHE A 205 13.13 -23.15 13.44
CA PHE A 205 11.85 -23.10 12.73
C PHE A 205 11.02 -21.86 13.12
N PHE A 206 10.81 -21.64 14.41
CA PHE A 206 10.03 -20.47 14.85
C PHE A 206 10.77 -19.15 14.60
N SER A 207 12.10 -19.16 14.56
CA SER A 207 12.88 -17.99 14.13
C SER A 207 12.66 -17.68 12.65
N ILE A 208 12.58 -18.71 11.79
CA ILE A 208 12.21 -18.56 10.37
C ILE A 208 10.78 -18.01 10.23
N ILE A 209 9.80 -18.58 10.95
CA ILE A 209 8.41 -18.10 10.94
C ILE A 209 8.33 -16.64 11.38
N ASN A 210 9.07 -16.25 12.43
CA ASN A 210 9.13 -14.86 12.85
C ASN A 210 9.72 -13.96 11.76
N TYR A 211 10.81 -14.34 11.13
CA TYR A 211 11.45 -13.60 10.04
C TYR A 211 10.51 -13.43 8.84
N ILE A 212 9.85 -14.49 8.40
CA ILE A 212 8.86 -14.46 7.32
C ILE A 212 7.72 -13.51 7.66
N GLY A 213 7.22 -13.55 8.89
CA GLY A 213 6.16 -12.67 9.36
C GLY A 213 6.60 -11.21 9.44
N ASP A 214 7.82 -10.92 9.91
CA ASP A 214 8.36 -9.55 9.97
C ASP A 214 8.62 -8.97 8.58
N LYS A 215 9.26 -9.76 7.71
CA LYS A 215 9.63 -9.30 6.37
C LYS A 215 8.41 -9.15 5.44
N TYR A 216 7.55 -10.16 5.35
CA TYR A 216 6.47 -10.24 4.36
C TYR A 216 5.06 -10.03 4.94
N GLY A 217 4.93 -9.90 6.25
CA GLY A 217 3.64 -9.66 6.91
C GLY A 217 2.74 -10.89 7.03
N PHE A 218 3.28 -12.11 6.90
CA PHE A 218 2.51 -13.32 7.16
C PHE A 218 2.17 -13.47 8.65
N GLU A 219 1.11 -14.23 8.94
CA GLU A 219 0.67 -14.49 10.29
C GLU A 219 1.72 -15.29 11.06
N LYS A 220 2.08 -14.80 12.25
CA LYS A 220 3.08 -15.43 13.13
C LYS A 220 2.38 -16.24 14.21
N ASN A 221 2.15 -17.51 13.97
CA ASN A 221 1.70 -18.41 15.02
C ASN A 221 2.92 -18.98 15.78
N LEU A 222 3.48 -18.16 16.69
CA LEU A 222 4.67 -18.52 17.47
C LEU A 222 4.28 -19.15 18.80
N ASN A 223 5.09 -20.12 19.25
CA ASN A 223 4.97 -20.66 20.61
C ASN A 223 5.76 -19.77 21.56
N CYS A 224 5.07 -19.19 22.54
CA CYS A 224 5.65 -18.26 23.53
C CYS A 224 6.71 -18.90 24.46
N ASN A 225 6.76 -20.23 24.54
CA ASN A 225 7.73 -20.95 25.40
C ASN A 225 9.06 -21.24 24.69
N ILE A 226 9.20 -20.88 23.41
CA ILE A 226 10.40 -21.15 22.62
C ILE A 226 11.13 -19.82 22.39
N ASP A 227 12.37 -19.73 22.84
CA ASP A 227 13.22 -18.58 22.58
C ASP A 227 13.64 -18.54 21.11
N ILE A 228 13.32 -17.47 20.41
CA ILE A 228 13.59 -17.32 18.99
C ILE A 228 14.81 -16.42 18.74
N ILE A 229 15.56 -16.77 17.71
CA ILE A 229 16.73 -16.01 17.25
C ILE A 229 16.24 -14.82 16.42
N LYS A 230 16.68 -13.60 16.74
CA LYS A 230 16.24 -12.35 16.09
C LYS A 230 17.42 -11.47 15.66
N GLY A 231 17.12 -10.47 14.81
CA GLY A 231 18.04 -9.42 14.40
C GLY A 231 19.36 -9.94 13.85
N LYS A 232 20.48 -9.33 14.24
CA LYS A 232 21.82 -9.67 13.75
C LYS A 232 22.20 -11.16 13.90
N GLN A 233 21.71 -11.82 14.95
CA GLN A 233 21.96 -13.27 15.12
C GLN A 233 21.26 -14.08 14.04
N PHE A 234 20.02 -13.75 13.71
CA PHE A 234 19.31 -14.44 12.63
C PHE A 234 19.92 -14.17 11.25
N GLU A 235 20.43 -12.96 11.01
CA GLU A 235 21.18 -12.64 9.79
C GLU A 235 22.42 -13.54 9.62
N MET A 236 23.13 -13.86 10.70
CA MET A 236 24.22 -14.83 10.64
C MET A 236 23.73 -16.23 10.20
N TYR A 237 22.52 -16.62 10.62
CA TYR A 237 21.92 -17.87 10.17
C TYR A 237 21.60 -17.83 8.67
N ILE A 238 21.04 -16.74 8.17
CA ILE A 238 20.80 -16.54 6.72
C ILE A 238 22.12 -16.60 5.95
N ASN A 239 23.19 -15.98 6.45
CA ASN A 239 24.50 -15.91 5.82
C ASN A 239 25.32 -17.23 5.89
N GLY A 240 24.69 -18.35 6.26
CA GLY A 240 25.26 -19.69 6.15
C GLY A 240 25.37 -20.48 7.44
N LEU A 241 25.30 -19.83 8.62
CA LEU A 241 25.32 -20.54 9.91
C LEU A 241 24.15 -21.51 10.04
N GLY A 242 22.95 -21.11 9.55
CA GLY A 242 21.74 -21.96 9.59
C GLY A 242 21.91 -23.29 8.88
N ARG A 243 22.52 -23.30 7.69
CA ARG A 243 22.85 -24.54 6.96
C ARG A 243 23.82 -25.43 7.76
N THR A 244 24.86 -24.82 8.29
CA THR A 244 25.89 -25.55 9.06
C THR A 244 25.28 -26.19 10.30
N ARG A 245 24.49 -25.42 11.08
CA ARG A 245 23.85 -25.95 12.31
C ARG A 245 22.85 -27.06 11.99
N LEU A 246 21.98 -26.88 10.98
CA LEU A 246 21.02 -27.91 10.58
C LEU A 246 21.72 -29.23 10.15
N ARG A 247 22.82 -29.14 9.38
CA ARG A 247 23.62 -30.33 9.04
C ARG A 247 24.14 -31.05 10.29
N GLN A 248 24.62 -30.31 11.28
CA GLN A 248 25.16 -30.87 12.52
C GLN A 248 24.12 -31.61 13.37
N ILE A 249 22.84 -31.15 13.36
CA ILE A 249 21.79 -31.71 14.19
C ILE A 249 20.94 -32.77 13.50
N LYS A 250 21.09 -32.99 12.17
CA LYS A 250 20.25 -33.93 11.40
C LYS A 250 20.17 -35.33 12.01
N TYR A 251 21.26 -35.84 12.49
CA TYR A 251 21.34 -37.19 13.08
C TYR A 251 20.47 -37.39 14.34
N LYS A 252 19.95 -36.32 14.95
CA LYS A 252 19.07 -36.39 16.11
C LYS A 252 17.64 -36.77 15.76
N TYR A 253 17.23 -36.64 14.49
CA TYR A 253 15.86 -36.78 14.07
C TYR A 253 15.65 -38.07 13.26
N PHE A 254 14.59 -38.82 13.65
CA PHE A 254 14.25 -40.11 13.05
C PHE A 254 12.77 -40.22 12.67
N SER A 255 11.91 -39.30 13.17
CA SER A 255 10.50 -39.30 12.80
C SER A 255 10.30 -38.55 11.48
N ASP A 256 9.38 -39.06 10.64
CA ASP A 256 9.07 -38.46 9.33
C ASP A 256 8.75 -36.96 9.43
N LYS A 257 7.95 -36.56 10.44
CA LYS A 257 7.63 -35.14 10.66
C LYS A 257 8.83 -34.28 11.06
N ALA A 258 9.75 -34.83 11.86
CA ALA A 258 10.95 -34.10 12.24
C ALA A 258 11.92 -33.95 11.07
N LEU A 259 12.02 -34.98 10.24
CA LEU A 259 12.83 -34.94 9.01
C LEU A 259 12.23 -33.98 7.98
N GLU A 260 10.89 -33.98 7.82
CA GLU A 260 10.18 -33.03 6.98
C GLU A 260 10.46 -31.58 7.44
N LEU A 261 10.31 -31.29 8.73
CA LEU A 261 10.60 -29.97 9.29
C LEU A 261 12.06 -29.59 9.09
N TRP A 262 12.98 -30.54 9.28
CA TRP A 262 14.40 -30.33 9.04
C TRP A 262 14.67 -29.98 7.56
N ASP A 263 14.09 -30.73 6.62
CA ASP A 263 14.26 -30.52 5.19
C ASP A 263 13.72 -29.15 4.76
N LEU A 264 12.57 -28.72 5.28
CA LEU A 264 12.01 -27.39 5.02
C LEU A 264 12.90 -26.26 5.58
N CYS A 265 13.35 -26.37 6.83
CA CYS A 265 14.25 -25.39 7.42
C CYS A 265 15.59 -25.32 6.69
N TYR A 266 16.13 -26.47 6.27
CA TYR A 266 17.36 -26.54 5.51
C TYR A 266 17.22 -25.87 4.15
N ALA A 267 16.15 -26.15 3.41
CA ALA A 267 15.85 -25.55 2.13
C ALA A 267 15.69 -24.02 2.21
N PHE A 268 15.10 -23.52 3.30
CA PHE A 268 15.00 -22.08 3.52
C PHE A 268 16.36 -21.37 3.52
N PHE A 269 17.37 -21.95 4.23
CA PHE A 269 18.71 -21.35 4.30
C PHE A 269 19.59 -21.68 3.10
N ASP A 270 19.39 -22.83 2.47
CA ASP A 270 20.22 -23.26 1.34
C ASP A 270 19.73 -22.63 0.04
N GLN A 271 18.49 -22.12 0.04
CA GLN A 271 17.78 -21.69 -1.17
C GLN A 271 17.91 -22.72 -2.30
N SER A 272 18.29 -23.95 -1.90
CA SER A 272 18.55 -25.02 -2.83
C SER A 272 17.23 -25.60 -3.33
N LYS A 273 17.23 -25.79 -4.54
CA LYS A 273 16.23 -26.29 -5.45
C LYS A 273 16.00 -27.78 -5.17
N ASN A 274 14.73 -28.18 -5.08
CA ASN A 274 14.32 -29.59 -5.02
C ASN A 274 14.26 -30.26 -3.65
N VAL A 275 13.47 -29.69 -2.74
CA VAL A 275 13.07 -30.43 -1.53
C VAL A 275 11.85 -31.29 -1.86
N LYS A 276 12.00 -32.62 -1.76
CA LYS A 276 10.91 -33.56 -1.91
C LYS A 276 10.17 -33.73 -0.58
N VAL A 277 8.99 -33.15 -0.47
CA VAL A 277 8.14 -33.26 0.71
C VAL A 277 6.88 -34.08 0.39
N ASN A 278 6.46 -34.91 1.35
CA ASN A 278 5.31 -35.81 1.21
C ASN A 278 3.95 -35.10 1.32
N THR A 279 3.76 -33.94 0.68
CA THR A 279 2.47 -33.24 0.69
C THR A 279 1.86 -33.19 -0.69
N GLN A 280 0.58 -33.54 -0.78
CA GLN A 280 -0.21 -33.62 -2.01
C GLN A 280 -1.22 -32.46 -2.02
N GLN A 281 -0.75 -31.21 -2.06
CA GLN A 281 -1.67 -30.08 -2.11
C GLN A 281 -1.64 -29.43 -3.49
N LYS A 282 -2.80 -29.34 -4.12
CA LYS A 282 -3.02 -28.38 -5.21
C LYS A 282 -3.28 -27.03 -4.56
N GLU A 283 -2.38 -26.10 -4.75
CA GLU A 283 -2.57 -24.74 -4.30
C GLU A 283 -2.48 -23.81 -5.50
N TYR A 284 -3.49 -22.97 -5.67
CA TYR A 284 -3.42 -21.85 -6.58
C TYR A 284 -4.03 -20.60 -5.94
N LEU A 285 -3.45 -19.48 -6.24
CA LEU A 285 -3.95 -18.16 -5.89
C LEU A 285 -3.71 -17.25 -7.08
N LEU A 286 -4.76 -16.95 -7.82
CA LEU A 286 -4.72 -16.17 -9.04
C LEU A 286 -5.73 -15.02 -8.95
N ALA A 287 -5.32 -13.85 -9.36
CA ALA A 287 -6.17 -12.68 -9.55
C ALA A 287 -6.40 -12.46 -11.04
N TYR A 288 -7.66 -12.47 -11.47
CA TYR A 288 -8.06 -12.06 -12.80
C TYR A 288 -8.22 -10.53 -12.83
N ASN A 289 -7.67 -9.85 -13.85
CA ASN A 289 -7.63 -8.39 -13.91
C ASN A 289 -6.97 -7.77 -12.66
N PHE A 290 -5.67 -7.97 -12.50
CA PHE A 290 -4.90 -7.52 -11.35
C PHE A 290 -4.92 -5.99 -11.11
N ASN A 291 -5.30 -5.20 -12.13
CA ASN A 291 -5.57 -3.76 -11.95
C ASN A 291 -6.54 -3.49 -10.78
N ILE A 292 -7.58 -4.33 -10.61
CA ILE A 292 -8.55 -4.17 -9.50
C ILE A 292 -7.86 -4.39 -8.14
N VAL A 293 -6.90 -5.31 -8.08
CA VAL A 293 -6.12 -5.52 -6.86
C VAL A 293 -5.22 -4.32 -6.59
N PHE A 294 -4.61 -3.75 -7.63
CA PHE A 294 -3.79 -2.54 -7.52
C PHE A 294 -4.62 -1.32 -7.09
N GLU A 295 -5.80 -1.11 -7.70
CA GLU A 295 -6.75 -0.08 -7.28
C GLU A 295 -7.11 -0.21 -5.80
N ALA A 296 -7.40 -1.44 -5.34
CA ALA A 296 -7.69 -1.69 -3.93
C ALA A 296 -6.50 -1.44 -3.00
N MET A 297 -5.26 -1.70 -3.46
CA MET A 297 -4.06 -1.35 -2.70
C MET A 297 -3.94 0.16 -2.50
N ILE A 298 -4.07 0.93 -3.59
CA ILE A 298 -4.01 2.39 -3.54
C ILE A 298 -5.15 2.94 -2.70
N ASP A 299 -6.38 2.46 -2.89
CA ASP A 299 -7.55 2.92 -2.14
C ASP A 299 -7.39 2.68 -0.62
N GLU A 300 -6.84 1.54 -0.20
CA GLU A 300 -6.54 1.29 1.21
C GLU A 300 -5.46 2.22 1.77
N LEU A 301 -4.47 2.53 0.96
CA LEU A 301 -3.31 3.30 1.40
C LEU A 301 -3.60 4.80 1.49
N ILE A 302 -4.35 5.37 0.53
CA ILE A 302 -4.62 6.81 0.45
C ILE A 302 -6.08 7.17 0.69
N GLY A 303 -7.02 6.28 0.38
CA GLY A 303 -8.45 6.53 0.48
C GLY A 303 -8.93 6.76 1.91
N THR A 304 -10.04 7.48 2.04
CA THR A 304 -10.80 7.53 3.30
C THR A 304 -11.57 6.21 3.46
N PRO A 305 -11.62 5.63 4.67
CA PRO A 305 -12.39 4.41 4.92
C PRO A 305 -13.83 4.51 4.41
N HIS A 306 -14.33 3.44 3.82
CA HIS A 306 -15.66 3.40 3.17
C HIS A 306 -16.84 3.77 4.08
N ASP A 307 -16.72 3.56 5.39
CA ASP A 307 -17.70 3.94 6.39
C ASP A 307 -17.80 5.46 6.62
N LYS A 308 -16.81 6.21 6.18
CA LYS A 308 -16.72 7.67 6.28
C LYS A 308 -17.12 8.40 5.00
N ILE A 309 -17.25 7.70 3.88
CA ILE A 309 -17.71 8.26 2.59
C ILE A 309 -19.10 7.72 2.28
N PRO A 310 -20.05 8.57 1.88
CA PRO A 310 -21.37 8.11 1.45
C PRO A 310 -21.26 7.12 0.28
N LYS A 311 -21.93 5.98 0.39
CA LYS A 311 -21.91 4.96 -0.67
C LYS A 311 -22.31 5.52 -2.03
N GLY A 312 -23.38 6.31 -2.10
CA GLY A 312 -23.84 6.91 -3.35
C GLY A 312 -22.93 7.99 -3.95
N LEU A 313 -21.87 8.40 -3.23
CA LEU A 313 -20.87 9.34 -3.74
C LEU A 313 -19.77 8.62 -4.52
N LYS A 314 -19.28 7.51 -3.99
CA LYS A 314 -18.22 6.71 -4.64
C LYS A 314 -18.79 5.73 -5.67
N ASP A 315 -19.88 5.04 -5.33
CA ASP A 315 -20.58 4.09 -6.20
C ASP A 315 -21.93 4.71 -6.59
N GLN A 316 -22.01 5.36 -7.74
CA GLN A 316 -23.22 6.06 -8.17
C GLN A 316 -24.24 5.09 -8.79
N GLU A 317 -25.54 5.45 -8.69
CA GLU A 317 -26.65 4.61 -9.18
C GLU A 317 -26.60 4.35 -10.68
N ASP A 318 -25.95 5.23 -11.46
CA ASP A 318 -25.77 5.10 -12.91
C ASP A 318 -24.57 4.19 -13.30
N GLY A 319 -23.99 3.48 -12.33
CA GLY A 319 -22.89 2.55 -12.52
C GLY A 319 -21.50 3.19 -12.64
N LYS A 320 -21.41 4.50 -12.49
CA LYS A 320 -20.12 5.20 -12.44
C LYS A 320 -19.49 5.04 -11.06
N ARG A 321 -18.24 4.61 -11.04
CA ARG A 321 -17.47 4.41 -9.82
C ARG A 321 -16.21 5.24 -9.85
N VAL A 322 -15.94 5.95 -8.75
CA VAL A 322 -14.67 6.64 -8.51
C VAL A 322 -13.70 5.66 -7.87
N ASP A 323 -12.52 5.46 -8.45
CA ASP A 323 -11.54 4.51 -7.94
C ASP A 323 -11.01 4.93 -6.57
N HIS A 324 -10.58 6.18 -6.44
CA HIS A 324 -10.03 6.71 -5.20
C HIS A 324 -10.71 8.00 -4.79
N MET A 325 -11.07 8.07 -3.52
CA MET A 325 -11.61 9.28 -2.92
C MET A 325 -11.15 9.40 -1.48
N TYR A 326 -10.76 10.59 -1.09
CA TYR A 326 -10.53 10.92 0.30
C TYR A 326 -10.92 12.36 0.60
N THR A 327 -11.16 12.64 1.87
CA THR A 327 -11.36 14.00 2.37
C THR A 327 -10.09 14.50 3.02
N TYR A 328 -9.72 15.73 2.74
CA TYR A 328 -8.59 16.41 3.32
C TYR A 328 -8.79 17.92 3.36
N LYS A 329 -7.90 18.63 4.04
CA LYS A 329 -7.93 20.10 4.19
C LYS A 329 -8.15 20.79 2.85
N ASP A 330 -8.90 21.88 2.86
CA ASP A 330 -9.08 22.67 1.66
C ASP A 330 -7.78 23.39 1.24
N LEU A 331 -7.78 23.99 0.06
CA LEU A 331 -6.57 24.59 -0.51
C LEU A 331 -6.28 25.99 0.02
N MET A 332 -7.27 26.66 0.63
CA MET A 332 -7.22 28.06 1.03
C MET A 332 -7.13 28.23 2.55
N THR A 333 -7.66 27.27 3.32
CA THR A 333 -7.67 27.30 4.78
C THR A 333 -6.90 26.14 5.37
N TYR A 334 -6.40 26.29 6.61
CA TYR A 334 -5.78 25.22 7.39
C TYR A 334 -6.74 24.61 8.42
N SER A 335 -7.99 25.09 8.45
CA SER A 335 -8.99 24.59 9.41
C SER A 335 -9.28 23.11 9.16
N GLU A 336 -9.16 22.29 10.21
CA GLU A 336 -9.56 20.88 10.18
C GLU A 336 -11.09 20.70 10.07
N ALA A 337 -11.85 21.77 10.34
CA ALA A 337 -13.30 21.74 10.26
C ALA A 337 -13.84 21.77 8.82
N LYS A 338 -12.98 22.07 7.82
CA LYS A 338 -13.39 22.17 6.43
C LYS A 338 -12.54 21.26 5.55
N GLU A 339 -13.09 20.10 5.27
CA GLU A 339 -12.50 19.14 4.35
C GLU A 339 -13.18 19.21 2.99
N ILE A 340 -12.38 19.06 1.94
CA ILE A 340 -12.85 18.93 0.55
C ILE A 340 -12.56 17.55 0.02
N TYR A 341 -13.20 17.17 -1.07
CA TYR A 341 -12.93 15.91 -1.75
C TYR A 341 -11.72 16.00 -2.66
N TYR A 342 -10.87 14.99 -2.56
CA TYR A 342 -9.81 14.70 -3.52
C TYR A 342 -10.23 13.43 -4.25
N VAL A 343 -10.21 13.48 -5.58
CA VAL A 343 -10.70 12.41 -6.45
C VAL A 343 -9.57 11.92 -7.32
N GLY A 344 -9.37 10.62 -7.38
CA GLY A 344 -8.28 10.03 -8.15
C GLY A 344 -8.64 8.74 -8.85
N ASP A 345 -7.78 8.37 -9.78
CA ASP A 345 -7.84 7.12 -10.51
C ASP A 345 -6.43 6.53 -10.57
N SER A 346 -6.29 5.22 -10.41
CA SER A 346 -4.99 4.55 -10.47
C SER A 346 -4.77 3.89 -11.82
N LYS A 347 -3.58 4.09 -12.38
CA LYS A 347 -3.18 3.57 -13.67
C LYS A 347 -2.14 2.47 -13.50
N TYR A 348 -2.59 1.26 -13.74
CA TYR A 348 -1.76 0.06 -13.74
C TYR A 348 -1.39 -0.28 -15.17
N TYR A 349 -0.30 0.32 -15.65
CA TYR A 349 0.17 0.16 -17.02
C TYR A 349 1.56 -0.48 -17.07
N LYS A 350 1.98 -0.84 -18.30
CA LYS A 350 3.37 -1.15 -18.61
C LYS A 350 4.23 0.09 -18.39
N ARG A 351 5.51 -0.08 -18.14
CA ARG A 351 6.44 1.03 -18.03
C ARG A 351 6.44 1.85 -19.35
N ASN A 352 6.41 3.18 -19.21
CA ASN A 352 6.36 4.14 -20.32
C ASN A 352 5.05 4.19 -21.14
N SER A 353 3.94 3.63 -20.63
CA SER A 353 2.64 3.84 -21.25
C SER A 353 2.12 5.26 -21.01
N ILE A 354 1.54 5.85 -22.05
CA ILE A 354 0.92 7.18 -22.00
C ILE A 354 -0.54 7.03 -21.56
N ILE A 355 -1.03 7.98 -20.76
CA ILE A 355 -2.45 8.05 -20.41
C ILE A 355 -3.24 8.46 -21.67
N GLU A 356 -4.24 7.65 -22.02
CA GLU A 356 -5.11 7.93 -23.15
C GLU A 356 -6.06 9.08 -22.84
N ARG A 357 -6.38 9.93 -23.84
CA ARG A 357 -7.34 11.03 -23.70
C ARG A 357 -8.71 10.59 -23.18
N GLU A 358 -9.12 9.37 -23.51
CA GLU A 358 -10.37 8.82 -23.01
C GLU A 358 -10.39 8.71 -21.48
N ALA A 359 -9.25 8.34 -20.87
CA ALA A 359 -9.10 8.26 -19.41
C ALA A 359 -9.20 9.68 -18.77
N GLU A 360 -8.63 10.71 -19.42
CA GLU A 360 -8.75 12.09 -18.96
C GLU A 360 -10.23 12.55 -18.94
N TYR A 361 -10.95 12.35 -20.03
CA TYR A 361 -12.37 12.72 -20.12
C TYR A 361 -13.24 11.96 -19.11
N LYS A 362 -12.98 10.67 -18.90
CA LYS A 362 -13.65 9.88 -17.88
C LYS A 362 -13.41 10.46 -16.49
N GLN A 363 -12.16 10.81 -16.18
CA GLN A 363 -11.80 11.33 -14.87
C GLN A 363 -12.44 12.72 -14.62
N PHE A 364 -12.45 13.63 -15.57
CA PHE A 364 -13.20 14.88 -15.47
C PHE A 364 -14.70 14.65 -15.23
N THR A 365 -15.29 13.66 -15.93
CA THR A 365 -16.71 13.32 -15.75
C THR A 365 -16.98 12.78 -14.35
N TYR A 366 -16.12 11.94 -13.80
CA TYR A 366 -16.28 11.40 -12.44
C TYR A 366 -16.25 12.51 -11.39
N VAL A 367 -15.34 13.46 -11.52
CA VAL A 367 -15.27 14.59 -10.58
C VAL A 367 -16.51 15.48 -10.69
N ARG A 368 -17.01 15.77 -11.91
CA ARG A 368 -18.28 16.48 -12.08
C ARG A 368 -19.45 15.78 -11.39
N ASN A 369 -19.50 14.45 -11.44
CA ASN A 369 -20.53 13.70 -10.74
C ASN A 369 -20.41 13.82 -9.22
N VAL A 370 -19.19 13.86 -8.67
CA VAL A 370 -18.95 14.12 -7.24
C VAL A 370 -19.43 15.52 -6.85
N ILE A 371 -19.12 16.52 -7.65
CA ILE A 371 -19.58 17.89 -7.46
C ILE A 371 -21.11 17.95 -7.50
N GLN A 372 -21.74 17.35 -8.52
CA GLN A 372 -23.19 17.31 -8.65
C GLN A 372 -23.86 16.61 -7.48
N TRP A 373 -23.28 15.50 -7.01
CA TRP A 373 -23.79 14.80 -5.83
C TRP A 373 -23.78 15.69 -4.58
N ASN A 374 -22.70 16.46 -4.36
CA ASN A 374 -22.61 17.40 -3.24
C ASN A 374 -23.65 18.51 -3.37
N LEU A 375 -23.85 19.06 -4.56
CA LEU A 375 -24.86 20.07 -4.81
C LEU A 375 -26.28 19.52 -4.55
N ASP A 376 -26.59 18.32 -5.00
CA ASP A 376 -27.90 17.70 -4.83
C ASP A 376 -28.20 17.40 -3.36
N LEU A 377 -27.20 17.00 -2.57
CA LEU A 377 -27.34 16.78 -1.13
C LEU A 377 -27.84 18.05 -0.41
N PHE A 378 -27.28 19.22 -0.72
CA PHE A 378 -27.61 20.48 -0.08
C PHE A 378 -28.80 21.22 -0.72
N SER A 379 -29.16 20.91 -1.97
CA SER A 379 -30.34 21.48 -2.65
C SER A 379 -31.65 20.73 -2.34
N GLY A 380 -31.59 19.64 -1.56
CA GLY A 380 -32.76 18.83 -1.24
C GLY A 380 -33.26 17.95 -2.39
N ARG A 381 -32.50 17.78 -3.46
CA ARG A 381 -32.87 16.98 -4.65
C ARG A 381 -32.59 15.49 -4.47
N ARG A 382 -31.74 15.10 -3.51
CA ARG A 382 -31.45 13.70 -3.20
C ARG A 382 -32.28 13.17 -2.07
N HIS A 383 -32.54 11.87 -2.12
CA HIS A 383 -33.43 11.11 -1.25
C HIS A 383 -33.26 11.40 0.24
N GLN A 384 -34.37 11.55 0.94
CA GLN A 384 -34.49 11.80 2.40
C GLN A 384 -33.69 10.84 3.29
N GLN A 385 -33.32 9.67 2.79
CA GLN A 385 -32.59 8.64 3.52
C GLN A 385 -31.13 8.99 3.84
N TYR A 386 -30.51 9.89 3.06
CA TYR A 386 -29.12 10.33 3.27
C TYR A 386 -29.02 11.71 3.95
N ASP A 387 -30.10 12.45 4.02
CA ASP A 387 -30.08 13.88 4.30
C ASP A 387 -29.60 14.26 5.70
N ALA A 388 -30.06 13.60 6.75
CA ALA A 388 -29.80 14.05 8.12
C ALA A 388 -28.39 13.64 8.62
N GLU A 389 -27.95 12.42 8.30
CA GLU A 389 -26.67 11.90 8.80
C GLU A 389 -25.47 12.49 8.08
N PHE A 390 -25.59 12.69 6.77
CA PHE A 390 -24.47 13.15 5.95
C PHE A 390 -24.38 14.68 5.85
N LYS A 391 -25.46 15.43 5.88
CA LYS A 391 -25.41 16.90 5.93
C LYS A 391 -24.60 17.44 7.11
N ASN A 392 -24.63 16.74 8.24
CA ASN A 392 -23.88 17.14 9.42
C ASN A 392 -22.38 16.76 9.35
N LYS A 393 -22.00 15.82 8.47
CA LYS A 393 -20.63 15.31 8.32
C LYS A 393 -19.92 15.85 7.08
N ILE A 394 -20.65 16.37 6.10
CA ILE A 394 -20.13 16.78 4.80
C ILE A 394 -20.20 18.29 4.68
N SER A 395 -19.11 18.89 4.28
CA SER A 395 -19.04 20.33 4.04
C SER A 395 -19.85 20.72 2.80
N LYS A 396 -20.64 21.78 2.92
CA LYS A 396 -21.24 22.47 1.79
C LYS A 396 -20.12 23.21 1.04
N LEU A 397 -19.77 22.74 -0.14
CA LEU A 397 -18.64 23.27 -0.90
C LEU A 397 -19.01 24.41 -1.84
N ARG A 398 -20.30 24.65 -2.05
CA ARG A 398 -20.84 25.83 -2.73
C ARG A 398 -21.15 26.93 -1.72
N ASP A 399 -20.75 28.15 -1.99
CA ASP A 399 -21.26 29.31 -1.23
C ASP A 399 -22.55 29.90 -1.84
N ASP A 400 -23.38 30.47 -1.00
CA ASP A 400 -24.72 30.97 -1.41
C ASP A 400 -24.71 32.41 -1.91
N VAL A 401 -23.58 33.10 -1.88
CA VAL A 401 -23.46 34.52 -2.26
C VAL A 401 -22.81 34.67 -3.60
N THR A 402 -21.68 34.03 -3.82
CA THR A 402 -20.94 34.14 -5.09
C THR A 402 -21.29 33.01 -6.06
N GLU A 403 -22.10 32.03 -5.64
CA GLU A 403 -22.36 30.76 -6.36
C GLU A 403 -21.07 29.96 -6.65
N GLY A 404 -19.96 30.39 -6.05
CA GLY A 404 -18.67 29.71 -6.18
C GLY A 404 -18.67 28.33 -5.56
N TYR A 405 -17.91 27.41 -6.15
CA TYR A 405 -17.70 26.07 -5.66
C TYR A 405 -16.22 25.87 -5.31
N ASN A 406 -15.94 25.22 -4.18
CA ASN A 406 -14.57 24.93 -3.78
C ASN A 406 -13.88 24.02 -4.80
N VAL A 407 -12.60 24.23 -5.02
CA VAL A 407 -11.81 23.42 -5.96
C VAL A 407 -11.82 21.96 -5.49
N THR A 408 -12.09 21.04 -6.41
CA THR A 408 -11.99 19.59 -6.17
C THR A 408 -10.71 19.09 -6.82
N PRO A 409 -9.64 18.84 -6.05
CA PRO A 409 -8.40 18.29 -6.57
C PRO A 409 -8.61 16.94 -7.24
N ASN A 410 -7.96 16.75 -8.39
CA ASN A 410 -8.11 15.59 -9.22
C ASN A 410 -6.73 15.06 -9.63
N PHE A 411 -6.56 13.73 -9.64
CA PHE A 411 -5.23 13.15 -9.87
C PHE A 411 -5.26 11.76 -10.50
N PHE A 412 -4.17 11.43 -11.19
CA PHE A 412 -3.81 10.08 -11.57
C PHE A 412 -2.62 9.60 -10.74
N ILE A 413 -2.61 8.29 -10.45
CA ILE A 413 -1.46 7.59 -9.86
C ILE A 413 -1.06 6.45 -10.78
N SER A 414 0.18 6.47 -11.30
CA SER A 414 0.75 5.40 -12.11
C SER A 414 1.74 4.56 -11.34
N ALA A 415 1.61 3.24 -11.47
CA ALA A 415 2.57 2.29 -10.93
C ALA A 415 3.85 2.29 -11.77
N ARG A 416 5.01 2.41 -11.11
CA ARG A 416 6.34 2.29 -11.73
C ARG A 416 7.20 1.35 -10.90
N ILE A 417 8.03 0.54 -11.57
CA ILE A 417 9.11 -0.17 -10.90
C ILE A 417 10.38 0.64 -11.13
N GLU A 418 11.03 1.06 -10.04
CA GLU A 418 12.24 1.83 -10.07
C GLU A 418 13.38 1.08 -9.37
N GLN A 419 14.58 1.25 -9.89
CA GLN A 419 15.81 0.85 -9.23
C GLN A 419 16.38 2.03 -8.45
N ASN A 420 17.08 1.76 -7.36
CA ASN A 420 17.81 2.79 -6.62
C ASN A 420 19.12 3.14 -7.35
N ASP A 421 19.86 4.14 -6.82
CA ASP A 421 21.15 4.60 -7.37
C ASP A 421 22.22 3.50 -7.50
N ALA A 422 22.04 2.39 -6.80
CA ALA A 422 22.89 1.19 -6.87
C ALA A 422 22.35 0.11 -7.82
N ASN A 423 21.42 0.45 -8.71
CA ASN A 423 20.70 -0.47 -9.61
C ASN A 423 20.03 -1.65 -8.89
N LYS A 424 19.55 -1.44 -7.66
CA LYS A 424 18.85 -2.45 -6.86
C LYS A 424 17.38 -2.11 -6.72
N PHE A 425 16.57 -3.15 -6.74
CA PHE A 425 15.14 -3.04 -6.44
C PHE A 425 14.93 -2.94 -4.92
N ASP A 426 14.22 -1.92 -4.46
CA ASP A 426 13.99 -1.69 -3.04
C ASP A 426 12.49 -1.52 -2.73
N TYR A 427 12.00 -2.34 -1.82
CA TYR A 427 10.62 -2.35 -1.37
C TYR A 427 10.33 -1.33 -0.25
N ASN A 428 11.34 -0.61 0.21
CA ASN A 428 11.22 0.35 1.31
C ASN A 428 11.32 1.81 0.83
N ILE A 429 11.72 2.03 -0.41
CA ILE A 429 11.89 3.37 -0.98
C ILE A 429 10.54 3.90 -1.46
N ASP A 430 10.07 4.95 -0.80
CA ASP A 430 8.91 5.73 -1.20
C ASP A 430 9.33 6.82 -2.20
N ASN A 431 9.22 6.52 -3.49
CA ASN A 431 9.52 7.43 -4.60
C ASN A 431 8.24 8.03 -5.20
N LEU A 432 7.26 8.40 -4.35
CA LEU A 432 6.11 9.14 -4.84
C LEU A 432 6.55 10.51 -5.36
N LYS A 433 6.32 10.78 -6.62
CA LYS A 433 6.72 12.01 -7.30
C LYS A 433 5.75 12.39 -8.40
N LEU A 434 5.78 13.65 -8.82
CA LEU A 434 5.08 14.08 -10.03
C LEU A 434 5.61 13.29 -11.24
N HIS A 435 4.69 12.95 -12.14
CA HIS A 435 5.04 12.35 -13.40
C HIS A 435 5.54 13.43 -14.36
N PHE A 436 6.68 13.17 -15.00
CA PHE A 436 7.24 13.99 -16.06
C PHE A 436 7.15 13.23 -17.38
N ASN A 437 6.70 13.93 -18.43
CA ASN A 437 6.68 13.38 -19.79
C ASN A 437 8.12 13.22 -20.34
N GLU A 438 8.26 12.63 -21.53
CA GLU A 438 9.55 12.44 -22.18
C GLU A 438 10.33 13.74 -22.46
N ARG A 439 9.65 14.89 -22.47
CA ARG A 439 10.25 16.22 -22.63
C ARG A 439 10.70 16.84 -21.31
N GLY A 440 10.51 16.14 -20.20
CA GLY A 440 10.81 16.66 -18.85
C GLY A 440 9.81 17.70 -18.34
N GLU A 441 8.62 17.78 -18.94
CA GLU A 441 7.55 18.67 -18.51
C GLU A 441 6.61 17.92 -17.55
N LYS A 442 6.06 18.62 -16.56
CA LYS A 442 5.05 18.05 -15.66
C LYS A 442 3.83 17.59 -16.45
N SER A 443 3.37 16.38 -16.17
CA SER A 443 2.14 15.86 -16.77
C SER A 443 0.95 16.38 -15.98
N VAL A 444 0.36 17.47 -16.46
CA VAL A 444 -0.86 18.07 -15.94
C VAL A 444 -1.83 18.22 -17.09
N PHE A 445 -3.06 17.76 -16.90
CA PHE A 445 -4.11 17.82 -17.91
C PHE A 445 -5.08 18.94 -17.56
N ASP A 446 -5.30 19.85 -18.50
CA ASP A 446 -6.17 21.00 -18.34
C ASP A 446 -7.55 20.79 -18.96
N ASN A 447 -8.59 21.25 -18.25
CA ASN A 447 -9.92 21.40 -18.82
C ASN A 447 -10.13 22.85 -19.27
N ILE A 448 -10.38 23.05 -20.55
CA ILE A 448 -10.50 24.40 -21.17
C ILE A 448 -11.93 24.96 -21.18
N HIS A 449 -12.94 24.21 -20.69
CA HIS A 449 -14.35 24.64 -20.83
C HIS A 449 -14.72 25.83 -19.99
N PHE A 450 -14.06 26.07 -18.86
CA PHE A 450 -14.34 27.19 -17.95
C PHE A 450 -13.08 28.02 -17.68
N GLU A 451 -12.50 28.54 -18.74
CA GLU A 451 -11.34 29.42 -18.69
C GLU A 451 -11.58 30.64 -17.80
N ASN A 452 -10.58 31.04 -17.01
CA ASN A 452 -10.63 32.14 -16.04
C ASN A 452 -11.78 32.03 -15.00
N ARG A 453 -12.19 30.78 -14.63
CA ARG A 453 -13.27 30.48 -13.68
C ARG A 453 -12.89 29.33 -12.75
N LEU A 454 -11.92 29.58 -11.87
CA LEU A 454 -11.42 28.53 -10.95
C LEU A 454 -12.50 27.97 -10.03
N PHE A 455 -13.40 28.82 -9.55
CA PHE A 455 -14.46 28.46 -8.60
C PHE A 455 -15.78 28.08 -9.28
N ASP A 456 -15.74 27.70 -10.53
CA ASP A 456 -16.90 27.13 -11.19
C ASP A 456 -17.08 25.66 -10.80
N ARG A 457 -18.23 25.09 -11.14
CA ARG A 457 -18.64 23.72 -10.80
C ARG A 457 -17.95 22.69 -11.70
N ASP A 458 -16.66 22.85 -11.94
CA ASP A 458 -15.85 21.95 -12.73
C ASP A 458 -14.42 21.87 -12.17
N THR A 459 -13.74 20.76 -12.47
CA THR A 459 -12.34 20.62 -12.15
C THR A 459 -11.50 21.00 -13.36
N LEU A 460 -10.48 21.81 -13.13
CA LEU A 460 -9.66 22.35 -14.22
C LEU A 460 -8.41 21.52 -14.47
N LEU A 461 -7.88 20.87 -13.46
CA LEU A 461 -6.56 20.25 -13.50
C LEU A 461 -6.64 18.80 -13.02
N ILE A 462 -5.92 17.92 -13.72
CA ILE A 462 -5.60 16.58 -13.24
C ILE A 462 -4.08 16.50 -13.09
N SER A 463 -3.60 16.37 -11.88
CA SER A 463 -2.17 16.12 -11.60
C SER A 463 -1.84 14.64 -11.74
N HIS A 464 -0.69 14.33 -12.30
CA HIS A 464 -0.26 12.94 -12.48
C HIS A 464 0.96 12.62 -11.61
N TYR A 465 0.87 11.53 -10.86
CA TYR A 465 1.90 11.07 -9.94
C TYR A 465 2.38 9.67 -10.30
N ASP A 466 3.68 9.44 -10.16
CA ASP A 466 4.27 8.10 -10.20
C ASP A 466 4.49 7.58 -8.78
N VAL A 467 4.19 6.32 -8.54
CA VAL A 467 4.44 5.63 -7.27
C VAL A 467 5.29 4.38 -7.50
N ASN A 468 6.24 4.12 -6.60
CA ASN A 468 7.00 2.88 -6.64
C ASN A 468 6.08 1.69 -6.34
N PHE A 469 5.83 0.86 -7.34
CA PHE A 469 4.97 -0.32 -7.24
C PHE A 469 5.45 -1.28 -6.15
N LEU A 470 6.77 -1.48 -6.04
CA LEU A 470 7.35 -2.38 -5.04
C LEU A 470 7.06 -1.91 -3.61
N PHE A 471 7.17 -0.59 -3.37
CA PHE A 471 6.84 0.01 -2.09
C PHE A 471 5.34 -0.15 -1.78
N VAL A 472 4.46 0.16 -2.72
CA VAL A 472 2.99 0.02 -2.55
C VAL A 472 2.62 -1.41 -2.18
N VAL A 473 3.11 -2.38 -2.95
CA VAL A 473 2.85 -3.81 -2.69
C VAL A 473 3.34 -4.22 -1.31
N SER A 474 4.57 -3.83 -0.94
CA SER A 474 5.14 -4.18 0.35
C SER A 474 4.41 -3.53 1.52
N LEU A 475 4.04 -2.25 1.40
CA LEU A 475 3.30 -1.50 2.42
C LEU A 475 1.89 -2.06 2.61
N TYR A 476 1.20 -2.38 1.51
CA TYR A 476 -0.12 -3.00 1.53
C TYR A 476 -0.09 -4.39 2.18
N ALA A 477 0.87 -5.23 1.77
CA ALA A 477 0.97 -6.62 2.21
C ALA A 477 1.36 -6.77 3.69
N ARG A 478 2.10 -5.81 4.25
CA ARG A 478 2.49 -5.81 5.67
C ARG A 478 1.34 -5.37 6.57
N ASN A 479 1.19 -6.02 7.71
CA ASN A 479 0.21 -5.63 8.73
C ASN A 479 0.78 -4.52 9.64
N ASN A 480 1.14 -3.37 9.05
CA ASN A 480 1.68 -2.23 9.77
C ASN A 480 0.77 -1.01 9.60
N SER A 481 -0.22 -0.88 10.49
CA SER A 481 -1.20 0.20 10.44
C SER A 481 -0.58 1.58 10.67
N TYR A 482 0.48 1.67 11.46
CA TYR A 482 1.18 2.93 11.73
C TYR A 482 1.85 3.48 10.47
N ARG A 483 2.69 2.68 9.79
CA ARG A 483 3.35 3.08 8.53
C ARG A 483 2.33 3.45 7.44
N LYS A 484 1.22 2.72 7.34
CA LYS A 484 0.15 3.06 6.38
C LYS A 484 -0.46 4.43 6.68
N LYS A 485 -0.69 4.78 7.96
CA LYS A 485 -1.20 6.09 8.37
C LYS A 485 -0.22 7.22 8.10
N GLU A 486 1.07 7.04 8.42
CA GLU A 486 2.11 8.03 8.16
C GLU A 486 2.24 8.30 6.67
N TRP A 487 2.31 7.24 5.85
CA TRP A 487 2.40 7.39 4.41
C TRP A 487 1.18 8.12 3.83
N ARG A 488 -0.03 7.76 4.28
CA ARG A 488 -1.26 8.45 3.90
C ARG A 488 -1.17 9.95 4.17
N LYS A 489 -0.77 10.34 5.39
CA LYS A 489 -0.62 11.75 5.77
C LYS A 489 0.38 12.47 4.85
N LYS A 490 1.54 11.85 4.60
CA LYS A 490 2.56 12.38 3.70
C LYS A 490 2.02 12.60 2.28
N VAL A 491 1.31 11.61 1.73
CA VAL A 491 0.72 11.67 0.38
C VAL A 491 -0.32 12.79 0.29
N HIS A 492 -1.25 12.85 1.24
CA HIS A 492 -2.29 13.88 1.26
C HIS A 492 -1.69 15.29 1.32
N GLU A 493 -0.68 15.50 2.17
CA GLU A 493 -0.01 16.80 2.28
C GLU A 493 0.77 17.14 1.01
N MET A 494 1.45 16.16 0.41
CA MET A 494 2.16 16.36 -0.85
C MET A 494 1.20 16.73 -1.98
N PHE A 495 0.10 16.00 -2.16
CA PHE A 495 -0.88 16.30 -3.21
C PHE A 495 -1.48 17.70 -3.02
N ARG A 496 -1.80 18.07 -1.78
CA ARG A 496 -2.30 19.41 -1.46
C ARG A 496 -1.30 20.49 -1.87
N LYS A 497 -0.03 20.37 -1.49
CA LYS A 497 1.02 21.34 -1.83
C LYS A 497 1.26 21.45 -3.33
N GLU A 498 1.28 20.33 -4.03
CA GLU A 498 1.48 20.33 -5.49
C GLU A 498 0.31 21.01 -6.23
N ILE A 499 -0.94 20.70 -5.86
CA ILE A 499 -2.11 21.39 -6.43
C ILE A 499 -2.08 22.88 -6.13
N GLN A 500 -1.72 23.28 -4.91
CA GLN A 500 -1.55 24.70 -4.56
C GLN A 500 -0.46 25.36 -5.42
N SER A 501 0.65 24.67 -5.66
CA SER A 501 1.74 25.16 -6.53
C SER A 501 1.28 25.35 -7.97
N GLU A 502 0.57 24.38 -8.55
CA GLU A 502 0.04 24.45 -9.92
C GLU A 502 -0.98 25.60 -10.05
N LEU A 503 -1.90 25.73 -9.10
CA LEU A 503 -2.88 26.81 -9.11
C LEU A 503 -2.20 28.19 -8.93
N ASN A 504 -1.19 28.30 -8.08
CA ASN A 504 -0.38 29.52 -7.95
C ASN A 504 0.39 29.84 -9.23
N GLY A 505 0.78 28.84 -10.00
CA GLY A 505 1.38 29.04 -11.33
C GLY A 505 0.41 29.66 -12.31
N LYS A 506 -0.81 29.16 -12.36
CA LYS A 506 -1.85 29.54 -13.33
C LYS A 506 -2.67 30.77 -12.91
N TYR A 507 -2.98 30.93 -11.64
CA TYR A 507 -3.84 32.00 -11.13
C TYR A 507 -3.10 32.96 -10.19
N MET A 508 -3.56 34.20 -10.18
CA MET A 508 -3.26 35.20 -9.15
C MET A 508 -4.42 35.25 -8.17
N PHE A 509 -4.11 35.02 -6.88
CA PHE A 509 -5.10 35.03 -5.83
C PHE A 509 -5.10 36.33 -5.05
N TYR A 510 -6.29 36.80 -4.70
CA TYR A 510 -6.52 37.97 -3.88
C TYR A 510 -7.42 37.59 -2.70
N ALA A 511 -6.98 37.87 -1.47
CA ALA A 511 -7.85 37.90 -0.31
C ALA A 511 -8.59 39.23 -0.31
N MET A 512 -9.90 39.21 -0.13
CA MET A 512 -10.77 40.38 -0.18
C MET A 512 -11.56 40.52 1.11
N ARG A 513 -11.60 41.73 1.68
CA ARG A 513 -12.50 42.08 2.80
C ARG A 513 -13.39 43.25 2.39
N PRO A 514 -14.70 43.21 2.72
CA PRO A 514 -15.60 44.33 2.43
C PRO A 514 -15.14 45.58 3.15
N LYS A 515 -15.25 46.71 2.49
CA LYS A 515 -15.09 48.05 3.08
C LYS A 515 -16.25 48.34 4.01
N GLU A 516 -16.04 49.25 4.95
CA GLU A 516 -17.08 49.68 5.90
C GLU A 516 -18.35 50.14 5.20
N GLY A 517 -19.51 49.60 5.63
CA GLY A 517 -20.80 49.94 5.05
C GLY A 517 -21.18 49.21 3.75
N VAL A 518 -20.36 48.32 3.23
CA VAL A 518 -20.66 47.55 2.01
C VAL A 518 -21.49 46.31 2.35
N ASP A 519 -22.70 46.24 1.78
CA ASP A 519 -23.50 45.00 1.75
C ASP A 519 -22.92 44.06 0.70
N VAL A 520 -22.25 43.00 1.18
CA VAL A 520 -21.54 42.01 0.35
C VAL A 520 -22.51 41.33 -0.63
N LYS A 521 -23.69 40.89 -0.15
CA LYS A 521 -24.66 40.16 -0.99
C LYS A 521 -25.16 41.04 -2.15
N LYS A 522 -25.51 42.27 -1.85
CA LYS A 522 -25.95 43.23 -2.86
C LYS A 522 -24.84 43.53 -3.86
N TYR A 523 -23.62 43.80 -3.37
CA TYR A 523 -22.49 44.15 -4.22
C TYR A 523 -22.10 43.02 -5.18
N ILE A 524 -22.07 41.78 -4.69
CA ILE A 524 -21.81 40.57 -5.49
C ILE A 524 -22.93 40.40 -6.54
N SER A 525 -24.18 40.52 -6.15
CA SER A 525 -25.33 40.41 -7.07
C SER A 525 -25.26 41.43 -8.24
N GLU A 526 -24.92 42.69 -7.94
CA GLU A 526 -24.80 43.75 -8.97
C GLU A 526 -23.63 43.51 -9.94
N ASN A 527 -22.57 42.80 -9.51
CA ASN A 527 -21.38 42.51 -10.31
C ASN A 527 -21.30 41.05 -10.78
N PHE A 528 -22.33 40.24 -10.55
CA PHE A 528 -22.32 38.79 -10.69
C PHE A 528 -21.80 38.30 -12.04
N LYS A 529 -22.23 38.95 -13.14
CA LYS A 529 -21.83 38.57 -14.50
C LYS A 529 -20.31 38.54 -14.70
N ASP A 530 -19.60 39.48 -14.09
CA ASP A 530 -18.15 39.66 -14.29
C ASP A 530 -17.32 38.75 -13.38
N ILE A 531 -17.89 38.35 -12.22
CA ILE A 531 -17.17 37.63 -11.16
C ILE A 531 -17.58 36.16 -11.01
N LEU A 532 -18.58 35.70 -11.76
CA LEU A 532 -19.04 34.32 -11.72
C LEU A 532 -17.88 33.34 -11.95
N GLY A 533 -17.72 32.39 -11.01
CA GLY A 533 -16.65 31.39 -11.01
C GLY A 533 -15.25 31.94 -10.72
N LYS A 534 -15.12 33.25 -10.41
CA LYS A 534 -13.83 33.89 -10.06
C LYS A 534 -13.71 34.20 -8.58
N VAL A 535 -14.85 34.38 -7.90
CA VAL A 535 -14.91 34.70 -6.48
C VAL A 535 -15.55 33.56 -5.71
N TYR A 536 -15.03 33.32 -4.54
CA TYR A 536 -15.51 32.26 -3.61
C TYR A 536 -15.38 32.71 -2.16
N ALA A 537 -16.37 32.37 -1.34
CA ALA A 537 -16.34 32.57 0.11
C ALA A 537 -15.86 31.26 0.80
N PRO A 538 -14.58 31.13 1.19
CA PRO A 538 -14.02 29.87 1.68
C PRO A 538 -14.60 29.43 3.03
N TYR A 539 -15.19 30.35 3.77
CA TYR A 539 -15.71 30.11 5.10
C TYR A 539 -17.08 30.74 5.31
N ASN A 540 -18.08 29.93 5.57
CA ASN A 540 -19.45 30.36 5.78
C ASN A 540 -19.99 29.78 7.09
N TYR A 541 -19.32 30.10 8.22
CA TYR A 541 -19.91 29.92 9.55
C TYR A 541 -20.70 31.20 9.88
N ASN A 542 -21.97 31.09 10.08
CA ASN A 542 -22.88 32.14 10.53
C ASN A 542 -23.14 33.28 9.52
N ASP A 543 -23.13 33.04 8.20
CA ASP A 543 -23.37 34.08 7.17
C ASP A 543 -22.40 35.28 7.24
N ASP A 544 -21.25 35.14 7.87
CA ASP A 544 -20.22 36.15 7.92
C ASP A 544 -19.30 36.02 6.68
N TYR A 545 -19.53 36.89 5.72
CA TYR A 545 -18.71 37.03 4.50
C TYR A 545 -17.53 37.97 4.74
N SER A 546 -16.90 37.89 5.86
CA SER A 546 -15.79 38.78 6.24
C SER A 546 -14.56 38.61 5.36
N ILE A 547 -14.45 37.49 4.67
CA ILE A 547 -13.34 37.21 3.73
C ILE A 547 -13.86 36.50 2.49
N LEU A 548 -13.38 36.95 1.31
CA LEU A 548 -13.64 36.35 0.01
C LEU A 548 -12.30 36.10 -0.70
N VAL A 549 -12.27 35.11 -1.56
CA VAL A 549 -11.12 34.84 -2.46
C VAL A 549 -11.48 35.16 -3.88
N LEU A 550 -10.64 35.94 -4.55
CA LEU A 550 -10.70 36.16 -5.99
C LEU A 550 -9.51 35.41 -6.63
N ALA A 551 -9.77 34.62 -7.66
CA ALA A 551 -8.76 33.99 -8.49
C ALA A 551 -8.88 34.50 -9.94
N LEU A 552 -7.80 35.02 -10.49
CA LEU A 552 -7.70 35.52 -11.85
C LEU A 552 -6.61 34.79 -12.62
N ASP A 553 -6.94 34.24 -13.78
CA ASP A 553 -6.01 33.59 -14.68
C ASP A 553 -4.92 34.56 -15.15
N LYS A 554 -3.65 34.12 -15.11
CA LYS A 554 -2.48 34.94 -15.48
C LYS A 554 -2.23 35.03 -16.97
N ASP A 555 -2.97 34.29 -17.80
CA ASP A 555 -2.81 34.34 -19.26
C ASP A 555 -3.05 35.74 -19.77
N ASP A 556 -2.17 36.22 -20.65
CA ASP A 556 -2.21 37.59 -21.22
C ASP A 556 -3.53 37.92 -21.92
N LYS A 557 -4.24 36.90 -22.45
CA LYS A 557 -5.57 37.10 -23.08
C LYS A 557 -6.63 37.63 -22.11
N TYR A 558 -6.46 37.42 -20.78
CA TYR A 558 -7.39 37.90 -19.74
C TYR A 558 -6.94 39.20 -19.07
N LYS A 559 -5.81 39.77 -19.43
CA LYS A 559 -5.20 40.91 -18.73
C LYS A 559 -6.12 42.13 -18.66
N ALA A 560 -6.83 42.46 -19.78
CA ALA A 560 -7.75 43.56 -19.82
C ALA A 560 -9.00 43.33 -18.96
N ASP A 561 -9.58 42.14 -19.04
CA ASP A 561 -10.74 41.73 -18.24
C ASP A 561 -10.40 41.71 -16.75
N ASN A 562 -9.25 41.18 -16.40
CA ASN A 562 -8.76 41.11 -15.02
C ASN A 562 -8.57 42.50 -14.43
N ALA A 563 -8.00 43.46 -15.19
CA ALA A 563 -7.85 44.83 -14.77
C ALA A 563 -9.21 45.52 -14.52
N SER A 564 -10.19 45.24 -15.37
CA SER A 564 -11.57 45.74 -15.20
C SER A 564 -12.23 45.19 -13.93
N ILE A 565 -12.06 43.88 -13.67
CA ILE A 565 -12.59 43.20 -12.47
C ILE A 565 -11.96 43.77 -11.20
N LEU A 566 -10.62 43.92 -11.18
CA LEU A 566 -9.91 44.53 -10.06
C LEU A 566 -10.35 45.94 -9.76
N SER A 567 -10.53 46.78 -10.81
CA SER A 567 -11.04 48.16 -10.66
C SER A 567 -12.46 48.19 -10.08
N LYS A 568 -13.34 47.29 -10.51
CA LYS A 568 -14.72 47.20 -9.99
C LYS A 568 -14.70 46.73 -8.54
N LEU A 569 -14.06 45.60 -8.23
CA LEU A 569 -14.04 45.05 -6.89
C LEU A 569 -13.30 45.93 -5.88
N GLY A 570 -12.27 46.66 -6.29
CA GLY A 570 -11.56 47.63 -5.45
C GLY A 570 -12.40 48.80 -4.93
N LYS A 571 -13.58 49.06 -5.53
CA LYS A 571 -14.53 50.05 -4.99
C LYS A 571 -15.21 49.57 -3.71
N GLY A 572 -15.54 48.27 -3.63
CA GLY A 572 -16.26 47.67 -2.50
C GLY A 572 -15.41 46.88 -1.54
N PHE A 573 -14.21 46.46 -1.94
CA PHE A 573 -13.37 45.57 -1.14
C PHE A 573 -11.94 46.12 -1.02
N ASN A 574 -11.33 45.86 0.13
CA ASN A 574 -9.89 45.90 0.31
C ASN A 574 -9.31 44.56 -0.16
N MET A 575 -8.28 44.58 -0.98
CA MET A 575 -7.73 43.41 -1.64
C MET A 575 -6.24 43.29 -1.40
N VAL A 576 -5.76 42.08 -1.11
CA VAL A 576 -4.34 41.77 -0.94
C VAL A 576 -3.99 40.52 -1.73
N VAL A 577 -2.90 40.56 -2.51
CA VAL A 577 -2.37 39.39 -3.22
C VAL A 577 -1.82 38.41 -2.20
N TYR A 578 -2.16 37.14 -2.34
CA TYR A 578 -1.61 36.07 -1.52
C TYR A 578 -1.32 34.84 -2.39
N LYS A 579 -0.59 33.86 -1.83
CA LYS A 579 -0.34 32.57 -2.47
C LYS A 579 -0.97 31.48 -1.64
N LEU A 580 -1.59 30.52 -2.30
CA LEU A 580 -2.06 29.29 -1.64
C LEU A 580 -0.87 28.58 -0.99
N GLY A 581 -0.99 28.21 0.27
CA GLY A 581 0.05 27.52 1.01
C GLY A 581 0.93 28.43 1.90
N ASP A 582 0.92 29.75 1.72
CA ASP A 582 1.69 30.68 2.56
C ASP A 582 1.06 30.92 3.95
N GLY A 583 -0.19 30.49 4.17
CA GLY A 583 -0.92 30.64 5.41
C GLY A 583 -2.42 30.37 5.25
N ASP A 584 -3.17 30.46 6.36
CA ASP A 584 -4.64 30.44 6.31
C ASP A 584 -5.15 31.79 5.83
N ILE A 585 -6.06 31.79 4.86
CA ILE A 585 -6.64 33.05 4.35
C ILE A 585 -7.34 33.86 5.44
N ASN A 586 -7.86 33.18 6.46
CA ASN A 586 -8.52 33.83 7.58
C ASN A 586 -7.54 34.63 8.46
N ASP A 587 -6.25 34.32 8.42
CA ASP A 587 -5.21 34.99 9.20
C ASP A 587 -4.56 36.16 8.42
N ILE A 588 -5.02 36.45 7.20
CA ILE A 588 -4.55 37.57 6.43
C ILE A 588 -5.13 38.88 6.99
N VAL A 589 -4.28 39.76 7.47
CA VAL A 589 -4.70 41.11 7.91
C VAL A 589 -4.66 42.03 6.71
N ILE A 590 -5.83 42.54 6.33
CA ILE A 590 -5.96 43.56 5.29
C ILE A 590 -6.10 44.89 6.01
N GLY A 591 -5.02 45.68 6.05
CA GLY A 591 -4.99 47.00 6.71
C GLY A 591 -5.88 48.03 5.99
N GLY A 592 -6.59 48.87 6.79
CA GLY A 592 -7.28 50.07 6.28
C GLY A 592 -6.27 51.19 6.08
N SER A 593 -6.39 51.92 4.96
CA SER A 593 -5.66 53.09 4.51
C SER A 593 -4.15 52.95 4.25
N ASP A 594 -3.85 53.09 2.99
CA ASP A 594 -2.61 53.68 2.39
C ASP A 594 -1.24 53.10 2.77
N ASP A 595 -1.07 51.83 3.04
CA ASP A 595 0.20 51.18 2.72
C ASP A 595 0.17 49.68 3.01
N LYS A 596 0.44 48.94 2.01
CA LYS A 596 0.83 47.56 1.89
C LYS A 596 1.50 46.95 3.14
N VAL A 597 0.74 46.38 4.04
CA VAL A 597 1.34 45.41 4.99
C VAL A 597 0.48 44.17 5.00
N VAL A 598 0.93 43.18 4.25
CA VAL A 598 0.50 41.78 4.46
C VAL A 598 1.32 41.26 5.65
N SER A 599 0.75 41.29 6.84
CA SER A 599 1.32 40.56 7.96
C SER A 599 0.44 39.35 8.22
N PHE A 600 1.00 38.17 8.05
CA PHE A 600 0.41 36.96 8.62
C PHE A 600 0.54 37.06 10.14
N VAL A 601 -0.55 36.96 10.87
CA VAL A 601 -0.49 36.87 12.33
C VAL A 601 0.14 35.54 12.68
N LYS A 602 1.41 35.57 13.05
CA LYS A 602 2.20 34.39 13.46
C LYS A 602 1.87 33.89 14.86
N GLU A 603 0.83 34.39 15.51
CA GLU A 603 0.48 33.96 16.85
C GLU A 603 -0.98 33.48 16.95
N LYS A 604 -1.20 32.19 16.63
CA LYS A 604 -2.12 31.41 17.43
C LYS A 604 -1.28 30.50 18.32
N THR A 605 -1.18 30.87 19.59
CA THR A 605 -0.77 29.95 20.65
C THR A 605 -1.65 28.70 20.55
N PHE A 606 -1.06 27.60 20.12
CA PHE A 606 -1.64 26.27 20.32
C PHE A 606 -1.92 26.09 21.80
N PRO A 607 -3.04 25.45 22.20
CA PRO A 607 -3.25 25.11 23.59
C PRO A 607 -2.01 24.37 24.07
N LYS A 608 -1.40 24.83 25.17
CA LYS A 608 -0.24 24.21 25.80
C LYS A 608 -0.50 22.72 25.97
N GLY A 609 0.23 21.88 25.27
CA GLY A 609 0.13 20.43 25.35
C GLY A 609 0.66 19.63 24.15
N TYR A 610 1.06 20.29 23.09
CA TYR A 610 1.71 19.62 21.94
C TYR A 610 2.90 20.46 21.46
N ASP A 611 3.96 20.48 22.27
CA ASP A 611 5.30 20.79 21.77
C ASP A 611 5.82 19.54 21.06
N VAL A 612 5.72 19.53 19.74
CA VAL A 612 6.55 18.65 18.91
C VAL A 612 7.71 19.50 18.45
N ASP A 613 8.79 19.49 19.22
CA ASP A 613 10.07 20.05 18.84
C ASP A 613 10.52 19.41 17.52
N GLU A 614 10.70 20.20 16.47
CA GLU A 614 11.28 19.75 15.19
C GLU A 614 12.70 19.17 15.37
N GLU A 615 13.38 19.46 16.46
CA GLU A 615 14.69 18.88 16.81
C GLU A 615 14.60 17.42 17.28
N ASN A 616 13.44 16.95 17.75
CA ASN A 616 13.26 15.55 18.19
C ASN A 616 13.01 14.56 17.03
N ILE A 617 12.63 15.01 15.84
CA ILE A 617 12.47 14.13 14.68
C ILE A 617 13.83 13.69 14.12
N VAL A 618 14.85 14.53 14.27
CA VAL A 618 16.23 14.20 13.87
C VAL A 618 16.90 13.30 14.91
N SER A 619 16.54 13.41 16.19
CA SER A 619 17.14 12.60 17.26
C SER A 619 16.62 11.17 17.31
N ILE A 620 15.33 10.92 16.98
CA ILE A 620 14.77 9.56 16.96
C ILE A 620 15.35 8.75 15.79
N ALA A 621 15.61 9.37 14.64
CA ALA A 621 16.31 8.72 13.54
C ALA A 621 17.81 8.49 13.83
N ALA A 622 18.42 9.30 14.73
CA ALA A 622 19.80 9.16 15.14
C ALA A 622 19.97 8.18 16.31
N GLU A 623 19.00 8.05 17.21
CA GLU A 623 19.01 7.07 18.29
C GLU A 623 18.80 5.64 17.80
N GLU A 624 17.94 5.40 16.79
CA GLU A 624 17.84 4.08 16.15
C GLU A 624 19.11 3.70 15.36
N ALA A 625 19.95 4.67 15.00
CA ALA A 625 21.25 4.42 14.36
C ALA A 625 22.40 4.27 15.35
N ASN A 626 22.25 4.74 16.60
CA ASN A 626 23.33 4.77 17.58
C ASN A 626 23.24 3.71 18.69
N ASP A 627 22.11 3.05 18.87
CA ASP A 627 22.00 1.89 19.78
C ASP A 627 22.70 0.62 19.26
N GLY A 628 23.51 0.76 18.21
CA GLY A 628 24.40 -0.28 17.65
C GLY A 628 25.88 -0.23 18.10
N TYR A 629 26.33 0.78 18.84
CA TYR A 629 27.73 0.87 19.25
C TYR A 629 27.85 1.34 20.71
N GLY A 630 27.91 0.41 21.60
CA GLY A 630 28.26 0.62 23.00
C GLY A 630 28.57 -0.69 23.69
N GLY A 631 29.72 -1.26 23.31
CA GLY A 631 30.27 -2.36 24.03
C GLY A 631 30.91 -1.86 25.34
N ASN A 632 30.92 -2.71 26.35
CA ASN A 632 32.07 -2.73 27.26
C ASN A 632 32.19 -4.06 27.95
N ALA A 633 33.45 -4.52 27.91
CA ALA A 633 34.20 -5.44 28.78
C ALA A 633 33.57 -6.80 29.14
#